data_03cebefc6a8c644ba0376e81c8a74119
#
_entry.id   03cebefc6a8c644ba0376e81c8a74119
#
_cell.length_a   1.000
_cell.length_b   1.000
_cell.length_c   1.000
_cell.angle_alpha   90.00
_cell.angle_beta   90.00
_cell.angle_gamma   90.00
#
_symmetry.space_group_name_H-M   'P 1'
#
loop_
_entity.id
_entity.type
_entity.pdbx_description
1 polymer ?
#
loop_
_entity_poly.entity_id
_entity_poly.type
_entity_poly.pdbx_seq_one_letter_code
_entity_poly.pdbx_strand_id
1 'polypeptide(L)'
;MIVQSNHRRTFRFTAILPVVFMLLPQIRSLARQDTEQIDPPIVQSQPFRIPDTLALQVRIKNISPEEPTPIRWRYGGEGQGGKVYRGVFPKPGVAADAPIEAHKMPAGQWSVPIKLVSVIDRLSEKFFLTITAGNPGKTVDRKTGRRGGHSTEVTFEFEFSFGDKVIKRFTTEGPDGGTATIVIPFYRLVEGVKPTSPEFVEELTDVLGYAKSRAEALESLPWANWPLPRKYAIINNVGGYGTGYGYGIRTTDRAVTAIEMRSLRQLGVNGFREGPEFVLEMLRRDDPEAKKWNRAMIAHVMGFPVDKYRQGRNEDPQAGCPFGDDVAERTRQMVRQSLDEVLSFPVEEVWGLTVDEIGTVIDQSREKKAHLSVCPRCVRGFQDWLKQKGLKPADFGASDFSAVRPLNVWDSQSDKPWLRDRYMALTAYYTRDFNNYVTAMMFTDLRKAFARANAEKRATLARGDDPNSPQAKQPWIYSYALRGNTFLMKGHSLDFFDFYREADNAIVYETSNRGPCIWGWDSYLCDVQRVVAAKMNLARGIYIKPHRGAPLQRMLSAVSRGNTMIYWYTYGPDYKKGDSFSQHPEALQLTSKAAHLLGAAEDALYGAQWAVPAEVAVVKPETTQRWMNLSGNPPHLTAAWENAKWVYTALQHAHIPVDPIDEIMLAENDLSQYKIIYVSGTHITKQAAQGLLRYVEKGGTLYTSGWGLVRDEANQPLAEIQTALGLQVRAEPEMWYRVSLYGATRIESYDEQSNRLAPVPSSARFVGGEAIKSSFTPVVGREVLRPESDSEIVARFADGVAAMIRHSYGRGQVYVVGFFPGLEYSTTVRRPDFNMHRDFDSGRRLIIAKPALELTRPVVEPSDPLVEGVLLKNTENGMRAVTLANWAYGAAKLKEDTSHRRSAIVEHLPLNCLKIKIRTKEKISEVRSCMLRKILKFTKSGDSIFVELPVLEEGDVLLLK
;
A
#
# COMPACT_ATOMS: atom_id res chain seq x y z
N MET A 1 14.79 -23.05 48.40
CA MET A 1 13.51 -23.39 49.03
C MET A 1 12.47 -22.53 48.31
N ILE A 2 11.92 -22.98 47.23
CA ILE A 2 10.66 -23.73 47.01
C ILE A 2 9.52 -23.20 47.90
N VAL A 3 8.56 -22.51 47.29
CA VAL A 3 7.14 -22.85 47.33
C VAL A 3 6.42 -22.13 46.17
N GLN A 4 5.86 -22.93 45.28
CA GLN A 4 4.83 -22.61 44.31
C GLN A 4 3.50 -22.31 45.04
N SER A 5 2.68 -21.41 44.52
CA SER A 5 1.25 -21.54 44.69
C SER A 5 0.50 -21.03 43.42
N ASN A 6 -0.04 -22.01 42.73
CA ASN A 6 -1.12 -21.85 41.77
C ASN A 6 -2.39 -21.32 42.40
N HIS A 7 -2.99 -20.32 41.85
CA HIS A 7 -4.41 -20.06 42.03
C HIS A 7 -5.09 -19.77 40.69
N ARG A 8 -5.61 -20.82 40.05
CA ARG A 8 -6.68 -20.77 39.09
C ARG A 8 -7.98 -20.33 39.83
N ARG A 9 -8.51 -19.17 39.51
CA ARG A 9 -9.90 -18.82 39.84
C ARG A 9 -10.76 -19.12 38.61
N THR A 10 -11.46 -20.23 38.67
CA THR A 10 -12.60 -20.57 37.84
C THR A 10 -13.79 -19.72 38.30
N PHE A 11 -14.21 -18.78 37.48
CA PHE A 11 -15.52 -18.14 37.61
C PHE A 11 -16.56 -18.98 36.87
N ARG A 12 -17.48 -19.60 37.65
CA ARG A 12 -18.67 -20.19 37.11
C ARG A 12 -19.67 -19.06 36.75
N PHE A 13 -19.91 -18.88 35.46
CA PHE A 13 -21.08 -18.16 34.97
C PHE A 13 -22.20 -19.18 34.74
N THR A 14 -23.11 -19.28 35.67
CA THR A 14 -24.39 -19.95 35.47
C THR A 14 -25.48 -18.95 35.78
N ALA A 15 -26.40 -18.77 34.85
CA ALA A 15 -27.73 -18.12 35.04
C ALA A 15 -27.93 -16.67 34.55
N ILE A 16 -27.51 -16.30 33.32
CA ILE A 16 -28.08 -15.11 32.64
C ILE A 16 -28.29 -15.35 31.10
N LEU A 17 -28.33 -16.59 30.65
CA LEU A 17 -28.45 -16.88 29.20
C LEU A 17 -29.88 -17.01 28.64
N PRO A 18 -30.99 -17.04 29.35
CA PRO A 18 -32.32 -17.18 28.68
C PRO A 18 -32.96 -15.85 28.22
N VAL A 19 -32.54 -14.67 28.73
CA VAL A 19 -33.27 -13.42 28.42
C VAL A 19 -32.75 -12.71 27.16
N VAL A 20 -31.49 -12.93 26.79
CA VAL A 20 -30.91 -12.28 25.60
C VAL A 20 -31.34 -12.97 24.28
N PHE A 21 -31.75 -14.23 24.33
CA PHE A 21 -32.17 -14.96 23.13
C PHE A 21 -33.60 -14.69 22.67
N MET A 22 -34.44 -14.06 23.50
CA MET A 22 -35.83 -13.73 23.11
C MET A 22 -36.03 -12.38 22.43
N LEU A 23 -35.00 -11.51 22.44
CA LEU A 23 -35.10 -10.19 21.79
C LEU A 23 -34.42 -10.12 20.40
N LEU A 24 -33.70 -11.14 20.04
CA LEU A 24 -33.00 -11.18 18.74
C LEU A 24 -33.91 -11.44 17.50
N PRO A 25 -35.09 -12.07 17.58
CA PRO A 25 -35.98 -12.22 16.42
C PRO A 25 -36.69 -10.92 16.01
N GLN A 26 -36.89 -9.97 16.93
CA GLN A 26 -37.65 -8.75 16.59
C GLN A 26 -36.77 -7.66 15.94
N ILE A 27 -35.45 -7.66 16.16
CA ILE A 27 -34.52 -6.75 15.45
C ILE A 27 -34.25 -7.23 14.03
N ARG A 28 -34.42 -8.52 13.73
CA ARG A 28 -34.30 -9.07 12.38
C ARG A 28 -35.49 -8.81 11.46
N SER A 29 -36.68 -8.45 11.99
CA SER A 29 -37.86 -8.23 11.16
C SER A 29 -37.99 -6.78 10.63
N LEU A 30 -37.30 -5.80 11.22
CA LEU A 30 -37.37 -4.41 10.77
C LEU A 30 -36.30 -4.04 9.72
N ALA A 31 -35.35 -4.94 9.48
CA ALA A 31 -34.32 -4.74 8.45
C ALA A 31 -34.59 -5.53 7.15
N ARG A 32 -35.80 -6.03 6.96
CA ARG A 32 -36.12 -6.96 5.86
C ARG A 32 -37.17 -6.44 4.84
N GLN A 33 -37.43 -5.15 4.84
CA GLN A 33 -38.23 -4.57 3.76
C GLN A 33 -37.32 -3.69 2.91
N ASP A 34 -37.22 -4.02 1.63
CA ASP A 34 -36.50 -3.37 0.55
C ASP A 34 -35.03 -3.76 0.33
N THR A 35 -34.79 -5.04 0.03
CA THR A 35 -33.65 -5.43 -0.78
C THR A 35 -34.06 -6.44 -1.81
N GLU A 36 -34.15 -6.01 -3.06
CA GLU A 36 -34.17 -6.91 -4.21
C GLU A 36 -32.99 -7.90 -4.14
N GLN A 37 -33.27 -9.10 -4.58
CA GLN A 37 -32.40 -10.27 -4.60
C GLN A 37 -30.93 -9.97 -4.88
N ILE A 38 -30.21 -9.84 -3.82
CA ILE A 38 -28.76 -10.04 -3.81
C ILE A 38 -28.56 -11.42 -3.21
N ASP A 39 -27.68 -12.21 -3.82
CA ASP A 39 -27.34 -13.58 -3.46
C ASP A 39 -27.63 -13.99 -2.00
N PRO A 40 -28.16 -15.21 -1.78
CA PRO A 40 -28.55 -15.62 -0.46
C PRO A 40 -27.41 -15.42 0.56
N PRO A 41 -27.75 -15.04 1.78
CA PRO A 41 -26.76 -14.75 2.78
C PRO A 41 -25.86 -15.96 2.97
N ILE A 42 -24.56 -15.72 2.90
CA ILE A 42 -23.56 -16.72 3.26
C ILE A 42 -23.87 -17.18 4.66
N VAL A 43 -24.33 -18.40 4.81
CA VAL A 43 -24.55 -18.99 6.11
C VAL A 43 -23.21 -19.12 6.79
N GLN A 44 -22.92 -18.17 7.67
CA GLN A 44 -21.82 -18.32 8.60
C GLN A 44 -22.18 -19.44 9.54
N SER A 45 -21.31 -20.40 9.74
CA SER A 45 -21.10 -20.89 11.08
C SER A 45 -20.44 -22.25 11.24
N GLN A 46 -20.18 -23.01 10.20
CA GLN A 46 -19.43 -24.25 10.42
C GLN A 46 -18.34 -24.42 9.37
N PRO A 47 -17.17 -24.98 9.75
CA PRO A 47 -16.20 -25.38 8.76
C PRO A 47 -16.91 -26.37 7.84
N PHE A 48 -17.00 -25.99 6.57
CA PHE A 48 -17.66 -26.77 5.58
C PHE A 48 -16.82 -28.04 5.37
N ARG A 49 -17.33 -29.19 5.79
CA ARG A 49 -16.77 -30.48 5.39
C ARG A 49 -17.55 -30.93 4.17
N ILE A 50 -16.87 -31.21 3.07
CA ILE A 50 -17.47 -32.08 2.06
C ILE A 50 -17.73 -33.41 2.79
N PRO A 51 -18.94 -33.85 2.90
CA PRO A 51 -19.21 -35.15 3.48
C PRO A 51 -18.34 -36.19 2.79
N ASP A 52 -17.83 -37.17 3.52
CA ASP A 52 -17.03 -38.27 2.94
C ASP A 52 -17.74 -39.01 1.83
N THR A 53 -19.10 -38.95 1.83
CA THR A 53 -19.96 -39.47 0.79
C THR A 53 -19.93 -38.70 -0.53
N LEU A 54 -19.37 -37.49 -0.55
CA LEU A 54 -19.27 -36.63 -1.73
C LEU A 54 -17.80 -36.48 -2.22
N ALA A 55 -16.95 -37.42 -1.93
CA ALA A 55 -15.54 -37.38 -2.35
C ALA A 55 -15.47 -37.41 -3.90
N LEU A 56 -15.14 -36.25 -4.46
CA LEU A 56 -14.72 -36.16 -5.85
C LEU A 56 -13.50 -37.04 -6.02
N GLN A 57 -13.54 -37.91 -7.00
CA GLN A 57 -12.43 -38.78 -7.35
C GLN A 57 -11.86 -38.34 -8.69
N VAL A 58 -10.55 -38.44 -8.83
CA VAL A 58 -9.88 -38.25 -10.11
C VAL A 58 -8.93 -39.40 -10.37
N ARG A 59 -8.98 -39.90 -11.60
CA ARG A 59 -7.95 -40.80 -12.13
C ARG A 59 -7.38 -40.21 -13.41
N ILE A 60 -6.18 -40.64 -13.74
CA ILE A 60 -5.42 -40.10 -14.84
C ILE A 60 -4.85 -41.20 -15.69
N LYS A 61 -4.79 -40.95 -16.99
CA LYS A 61 -4.08 -41.79 -17.93
C LYS A 61 -3.10 -40.95 -18.72
N ASN A 62 -1.84 -41.35 -18.73
CA ASN A 62 -0.86 -40.79 -19.62
C ASN A 62 -1.08 -41.38 -21.02
N ILE A 63 -1.29 -40.55 -22.01
CA ILE A 63 -1.53 -40.94 -23.40
C ILE A 63 -0.34 -40.63 -24.32
N SER A 64 0.66 -39.92 -23.88
CA SER A 64 1.91 -39.72 -24.63
C SER A 64 2.84 -40.91 -24.44
N PRO A 65 3.55 -41.30 -25.48
CA PRO A 65 4.30 -42.53 -25.45
C PRO A 65 5.73 -42.31 -24.95
N GLU A 66 6.03 -42.48 -23.76
CA GLU A 66 7.42 -42.69 -23.37
C GLU A 66 7.52 -43.52 -22.09
N GLU A 67 8.72 -43.66 -21.54
CA GLU A 67 9.05 -44.52 -20.41
C GLU A 67 8.03 -44.43 -19.27
N PRO A 68 7.71 -45.59 -18.64
CA PRO A 68 6.86 -45.60 -17.49
C PRO A 68 7.32 -44.58 -16.42
N THR A 69 6.48 -43.60 -16.12
CA THR A 69 6.85 -42.51 -15.20
C THR A 69 5.86 -42.41 -14.03
N PRO A 70 6.31 -42.06 -12.82
CA PRO A 70 5.37 -41.73 -11.74
C PRO A 70 4.67 -40.39 -12.01
N ILE A 71 3.35 -40.39 -11.86
CA ILE A 71 2.54 -39.18 -12.02
C ILE A 71 2.19 -38.65 -10.65
N ARG A 72 2.75 -37.52 -10.30
CA ARG A 72 2.55 -36.85 -9.01
C ARG A 72 1.39 -35.88 -9.08
N TRP A 73 0.71 -35.77 -7.99
CA TRP A 73 -0.33 -34.77 -7.85
C TRP A 73 -0.10 -33.88 -6.64
N ARG A 74 -0.53 -32.66 -6.76
CA ARG A 74 -0.62 -31.69 -5.69
C ARG A 74 -1.99 -31.04 -5.78
N TYR A 75 -2.68 -31.01 -4.67
CA TYR A 75 -4.02 -30.52 -4.58
C TYR A 75 -4.11 -29.55 -3.40
N GLY A 76 -4.74 -28.40 -3.59
CA GLY A 76 -4.89 -27.41 -2.53
C GLY A 76 -5.89 -26.36 -2.88
N GLY A 77 -6.47 -25.75 -1.85
CA GLY A 77 -7.35 -24.60 -1.97
C GLY A 77 -6.56 -23.31 -2.00
N GLU A 78 -7.23 -22.29 -2.43
CA GLU A 78 -6.78 -20.93 -2.40
C GLU A 78 -6.79 -20.37 -0.96
N GLY A 79 -5.74 -19.71 -0.48
CA GLY A 79 -5.75 -18.97 0.77
C GLY A 79 -4.61 -19.25 1.75
N GLN A 80 -4.38 -18.31 2.68
CA GLN A 80 -3.45 -18.47 3.79
C GLN A 80 -4.01 -19.48 4.79
N GLY A 81 -3.37 -20.63 4.93
CA GLY A 81 -3.78 -21.70 5.81
C GLY A 81 -4.45 -22.88 5.12
N GLY A 82 -4.67 -22.81 3.80
CA GLY A 82 -5.17 -23.94 3.04
C GLY A 82 -4.20 -25.13 3.09
N LYS A 83 -4.69 -26.28 3.49
CA LYS A 83 -3.88 -27.49 3.46
C LYS A 83 -3.60 -27.89 2.03
N VAL A 84 -2.34 -28.16 1.73
CA VAL A 84 -1.92 -28.71 0.45
C VAL A 84 -1.69 -30.19 0.61
N TYR A 85 -2.40 -30.97 -0.17
CA TYR A 85 -2.21 -32.40 -0.26
C TYR A 85 -1.32 -32.74 -1.45
N ARG A 86 -0.52 -33.77 -1.33
CA ARG A 86 0.39 -34.23 -2.38
C ARG A 86 0.55 -35.74 -2.32
N GLY A 87 0.75 -36.31 -3.47
CA GLY A 87 0.97 -37.75 -3.56
C GLY A 87 1.35 -38.17 -4.98
N VAL A 88 1.27 -39.44 -5.22
CA VAL A 88 1.45 -40.08 -6.53
C VAL A 88 0.15 -40.73 -6.91
N PHE A 89 -0.24 -40.70 -8.19
CA PHE A 89 -1.37 -41.50 -8.68
C PHE A 89 -1.02 -42.97 -8.59
N PRO A 90 -1.78 -43.76 -7.83
CA PRO A 90 -1.41 -45.14 -7.58
C PRO A 90 -1.56 -45.95 -8.87
N LYS A 91 -0.53 -46.76 -9.15
CA LYS A 91 -0.59 -47.77 -10.21
C LYS A 91 -1.48 -48.92 -9.76
N PRO A 92 -2.36 -49.43 -10.63
CA PRO A 92 -3.16 -50.62 -10.30
C PRO A 92 -2.25 -51.77 -9.87
N GLY A 93 -2.66 -52.46 -8.78
CA GLY A 93 -1.90 -53.60 -8.23
C GLY A 93 -0.69 -53.26 -7.37
N VAL A 94 -0.44 -51.96 -7.14
CA VAL A 94 0.64 -51.47 -6.25
C VAL A 94 0.04 -50.92 -4.98
N ALA A 95 0.61 -51.24 -3.82
CA ALA A 95 0.13 -50.69 -2.55
C ALA A 95 0.29 -49.18 -2.51
N ALA A 96 -0.66 -48.46 -1.91
CA ALA A 96 -0.68 -47.00 -1.95
C ALA A 96 0.49 -46.32 -1.21
N ASP A 97 1.08 -47.02 -0.25
CA ASP A 97 2.23 -46.60 0.54
C ASP A 97 3.57 -47.08 -0.04
N ALA A 98 3.55 -47.72 -1.19
CA ALA A 98 4.76 -48.19 -1.87
C ALA A 98 5.65 -47.01 -2.30
N PRO A 99 6.97 -47.19 -2.43
CA PRO A 99 7.86 -46.16 -2.92
C PRO A 99 7.40 -45.57 -4.26
N ILE A 100 7.62 -44.26 -4.44
CA ILE A 100 7.17 -43.53 -5.62
C ILE A 100 7.54 -44.21 -6.94
N GLU A 101 8.70 -44.79 -7.00
CA GLU A 101 9.21 -45.48 -8.19
C GLU A 101 8.39 -46.76 -8.55
N ALA A 102 7.68 -47.34 -7.60
CA ALA A 102 6.79 -48.45 -7.86
C ALA A 102 5.51 -48.04 -8.62
N HIS A 103 5.15 -46.78 -8.54
CA HIS A 103 3.97 -46.21 -9.20
C HIS A 103 4.23 -45.68 -10.60
N LYS A 104 5.32 -46.06 -11.25
CA LYS A 104 5.56 -45.75 -12.65
C LYS A 104 4.47 -46.34 -13.54
N MET A 105 3.73 -45.45 -14.22
CA MET A 105 2.64 -45.86 -15.11
C MET A 105 3.08 -45.85 -16.56
N PRO A 106 2.85 -46.93 -17.29
CA PRO A 106 3.02 -46.95 -18.73
C PRO A 106 1.99 -46.07 -19.43
N ALA A 107 2.29 -45.66 -20.67
CA ALA A 107 1.34 -44.97 -21.49
C ALA A 107 0.06 -45.81 -21.70
N GLY A 108 -1.07 -45.13 -21.73
CA GLY A 108 -2.37 -45.78 -21.96
C GLY A 108 -3.04 -46.43 -20.77
N GLN A 109 -2.33 -46.56 -19.63
CA GLN A 109 -2.89 -47.15 -18.42
C GLN A 109 -3.53 -46.12 -17.51
N TRP A 110 -4.74 -46.39 -17.02
CA TRP A 110 -5.40 -45.60 -15.98
C TRP A 110 -4.78 -45.83 -14.60
N SER A 111 -4.65 -44.77 -13.85
CA SER A 111 -4.34 -44.88 -12.41
C SER A 111 -5.53 -45.42 -11.61
N VAL A 112 -5.25 -45.85 -10.39
CA VAL A 112 -6.31 -45.99 -9.38
C VAL A 112 -6.85 -44.58 -9.07
N PRO A 113 -8.18 -44.40 -8.92
CA PRO A 113 -8.74 -43.11 -8.55
C PRO A 113 -8.22 -42.62 -7.18
N ILE A 114 -7.89 -41.36 -7.09
CA ILE A 114 -7.60 -40.69 -5.81
C ILE A 114 -8.82 -39.90 -5.37
N LYS A 115 -9.09 -39.90 -4.07
CA LYS A 115 -10.11 -39.05 -3.49
C LYS A 115 -9.53 -37.65 -3.27
N LEU A 116 -10.20 -36.64 -3.83
CA LEU A 116 -9.87 -35.24 -3.55
C LEU A 116 -10.60 -34.84 -2.28
N VAL A 117 -9.93 -34.93 -1.16
CA VAL A 117 -10.46 -34.47 0.13
C VAL A 117 -10.14 -32.99 0.27
N SER A 118 -11.16 -32.15 0.19
CA SER A 118 -10.97 -30.72 0.47
C SER A 118 -11.16 -30.45 1.95
N VAL A 119 -10.13 -29.95 2.60
CA VAL A 119 -10.34 -29.14 3.78
C VAL A 119 -10.59 -27.73 3.27
N ILE A 120 -11.84 -27.36 3.26
CA ILE A 120 -12.24 -26.03 2.87
C ILE A 120 -11.79 -25.08 3.97
N ASP A 121 -10.79 -24.30 3.68
CA ASP A 121 -10.72 -23.01 4.30
C ASP A 121 -11.94 -22.21 3.84
N ARG A 122 -12.64 -21.58 4.77
CA ARG A 122 -13.91 -20.83 4.60
C ARG A 122 -13.91 -19.80 3.47
N LEU A 123 -12.85 -19.75 2.71
CA LEU A 123 -12.47 -18.62 1.90
C LEU A 123 -12.14 -18.97 0.45
N SER A 124 -12.03 -20.26 0.10
CA SER A 124 -11.66 -20.67 -1.27
C SER A 124 -12.89 -21.04 -2.07
N GLU A 125 -13.08 -20.37 -3.19
CA GLU A 125 -14.12 -20.71 -4.14
C GLU A 125 -13.66 -21.73 -5.19
N LYS A 126 -12.34 -21.97 -5.26
CA LYS A 126 -11.73 -22.89 -6.24
C LYS A 126 -10.57 -23.68 -5.65
N PHE A 127 -10.39 -24.88 -6.14
CA PHE A 127 -9.26 -25.75 -5.88
C PHE A 127 -8.46 -25.97 -7.14
N PHE A 128 -7.16 -26.16 -6.95
CA PHE A 128 -6.23 -26.44 -8.04
C PHE A 128 -5.65 -27.84 -7.83
N LEU A 129 -5.76 -28.67 -8.85
CA LEU A 129 -5.08 -29.93 -8.97
C LEU A 129 -3.94 -29.77 -9.95
N THR A 130 -2.71 -29.78 -9.47
CA THR A 130 -1.51 -29.79 -10.32
C THR A 130 -0.99 -31.20 -10.43
N ILE A 131 -0.69 -31.60 -11.62
CA ILE A 131 -0.21 -32.93 -11.99
C ILE A 131 1.12 -32.78 -12.70
N THR A 132 2.09 -33.57 -12.27
CA THR A 132 3.45 -33.54 -12.82
C THR A 132 3.89 -34.97 -13.13
N ALA A 133 4.27 -35.20 -14.39
CA ALA A 133 4.91 -36.46 -14.78
C ALA A 133 6.40 -36.39 -14.46
N GLY A 134 6.94 -37.51 -13.99
CA GLY A 134 8.37 -37.64 -13.69
C GLY A 134 8.76 -37.13 -12.31
N ASN A 135 10.04 -37.04 -12.09
CA ASN A 135 10.63 -36.50 -10.88
C ASN A 135 10.95 -35.03 -11.13
N PRO A 136 10.23 -34.06 -10.53
CA PRO A 136 10.67 -32.67 -10.58
C PRO A 136 12.00 -32.62 -9.83
N GLY A 137 13.10 -32.52 -10.60
CA GLY A 137 14.39 -32.94 -10.17
C GLY A 137 14.89 -32.31 -8.89
N LYS A 138 15.46 -33.15 -8.04
CA LYS A 138 16.44 -32.78 -7.03
C LYS A 138 17.83 -32.51 -7.62
N THR A 139 18.03 -32.76 -8.88
CA THR A 139 19.31 -32.59 -9.57
C THR A 139 19.29 -31.31 -10.38
N VAL A 140 19.89 -30.31 -9.80
CA VAL A 140 20.37 -29.15 -10.57
C VAL A 140 21.60 -29.64 -11.32
N ASP A 141 21.54 -29.69 -12.64
CA ASP A 141 22.77 -29.84 -13.43
C ASP A 141 23.69 -28.66 -13.12
N ARG A 142 24.78 -28.96 -12.43
CA ARG A 142 25.76 -27.94 -11.99
C ARG A 142 26.44 -27.20 -13.12
N LYS A 143 26.40 -27.72 -14.37
CA LYS A 143 26.99 -27.06 -15.55
C LYS A 143 26.02 -26.12 -16.24
N THR A 144 24.74 -26.42 -16.23
CA THR A 144 23.74 -25.64 -16.95
C THR A 144 22.78 -24.88 -16.05
N GLY A 145 22.86 -25.08 -14.73
CA GLY A 145 21.90 -24.50 -13.77
C GLY A 145 20.48 -25.03 -13.90
N ARG A 146 20.26 -26.02 -14.78
CA ARG A 146 18.94 -26.61 -15.00
C ARG A 146 18.57 -27.54 -13.86
N ARG A 147 17.40 -27.35 -13.29
CA ARG A 147 16.75 -28.40 -12.51
C ARG A 147 16.29 -29.46 -13.52
N GLY A 148 16.97 -30.59 -13.53
CA GLY A 148 16.66 -31.67 -14.43
C GLY A 148 15.26 -32.20 -14.21
N GLY A 149 14.31 -31.78 -15.00
CA GLY A 149 13.09 -32.50 -15.30
C GLY A 149 13.22 -33.07 -16.70
N HIS A 150 12.78 -34.30 -16.90
CA HIS A 150 12.70 -34.86 -18.24
C HIS A 150 11.79 -33.97 -19.08
N SER A 151 12.31 -33.51 -20.21
CA SER A 151 11.66 -32.60 -21.14
C SER A 151 10.71 -33.31 -22.10
N THR A 152 9.87 -34.19 -21.62
CA THR A 152 8.89 -34.90 -22.47
C THR A 152 7.54 -34.20 -22.41
N GLU A 153 7.03 -33.84 -23.55
CA GLU A 153 5.64 -33.43 -23.71
C GLU A 153 4.76 -34.61 -23.29
N VAL A 154 3.92 -34.39 -22.29
CA VAL A 154 3.03 -35.45 -21.78
C VAL A 154 1.60 -34.98 -21.88
N THR A 155 0.78 -35.74 -22.59
CA THR A 155 -0.65 -35.54 -22.66
C THR A 155 -1.34 -36.46 -21.66
N PHE A 156 -2.21 -35.88 -20.88
CA PHE A 156 -2.96 -36.59 -19.86
C PHE A 156 -4.45 -36.63 -20.23
N GLU A 157 -5.08 -37.80 -20.06
CA GLU A 157 -6.54 -37.91 -20.02
C GLU A 157 -6.99 -38.01 -18.57
N PHE A 158 -7.95 -37.16 -18.21
CA PHE A 158 -8.50 -37.06 -16.85
C PHE A 158 -9.92 -37.60 -16.83
N GLU A 159 -10.25 -38.28 -15.77
CA GLU A 159 -11.61 -38.67 -15.47
C GLU A 159 -11.97 -38.31 -14.05
N PHE A 160 -12.97 -37.47 -13.92
CA PHE A 160 -13.56 -37.11 -12.64
C PHE A 160 -14.83 -37.88 -12.41
N SER A 161 -15.00 -38.39 -11.19
CA SER A 161 -16.18 -39.19 -10.81
C SER A 161 -16.62 -38.94 -9.37
N PHE A 162 -17.91 -39.20 -9.10
CA PHE A 162 -18.44 -39.37 -7.76
C PHE A 162 -18.86 -40.84 -7.62
N GLY A 163 -18.08 -41.56 -6.81
CA GLY A 163 -18.22 -43.02 -6.79
C GLY A 163 -18.01 -43.59 -8.19
N ASP A 164 -18.96 -44.46 -8.64
CA ASP A 164 -18.89 -45.06 -9.96
C ASP A 164 -19.42 -44.18 -11.11
N LYS A 165 -19.96 -43.01 -10.79
CA LYS A 165 -20.53 -42.12 -11.78
C LYS A 165 -19.46 -41.15 -12.30
N VAL A 166 -19.06 -41.35 -13.54
CA VAL A 166 -18.18 -40.42 -14.26
C VAL A 166 -18.96 -39.12 -14.56
N ILE A 167 -18.41 -37.98 -14.15
CA ILE A 167 -19.00 -36.65 -14.34
C ILE A 167 -18.35 -35.90 -15.49
N LYS A 168 -17.03 -36.06 -15.68
CA LYS A 168 -16.31 -35.38 -16.75
C LYS A 168 -15.06 -36.16 -17.18
N ARG A 169 -14.82 -36.19 -18.48
CA ARG A 169 -13.53 -36.60 -19.07
C ARG A 169 -13.00 -35.46 -19.93
N PHE A 170 -11.72 -35.23 -19.91
CA PHE A 170 -11.07 -34.31 -20.82
C PHE A 170 -9.57 -34.60 -20.90
N THR A 171 -8.95 -34.06 -21.93
CA THR A 171 -7.52 -34.21 -22.19
C THR A 171 -6.84 -32.88 -21.96
N THR A 172 -5.69 -32.87 -21.30
CA THR A 172 -4.85 -31.70 -21.09
C THR A 172 -3.45 -32.03 -21.51
N GLU A 173 -2.88 -31.19 -22.34
CA GLU A 173 -1.47 -31.26 -22.70
C GLU A 173 -0.64 -30.62 -21.60
N GLY A 174 0.34 -31.39 -21.12
CA GLY A 174 1.38 -30.88 -20.27
C GLY A 174 2.58 -30.41 -21.10
N PRO A 175 3.09 -29.19 -20.88
CA PRO A 175 4.25 -28.70 -21.58
C PRO A 175 5.52 -29.42 -21.15
N ASP A 176 6.66 -28.99 -21.67
CA ASP A 176 7.98 -29.45 -21.29
C ASP A 176 8.07 -29.72 -19.77
N GLY A 177 8.25 -31.00 -19.42
CA GLY A 177 8.24 -31.43 -18.03
C GLY A 177 6.93 -32.06 -17.53
N GLY A 178 5.92 -32.21 -18.41
CA GLY A 178 4.72 -33.00 -18.13
C GLY A 178 3.91 -32.50 -16.95
N THR A 179 3.68 -31.20 -16.85
CA THR A 179 2.86 -30.60 -15.76
C THR A 179 1.56 -30.09 -16.35
N ALA A 180 0.44 -30.47 -15.73
CA ALA A 180 -0.88 -29.90 -16.01
C ALA A 180 -1.51 -29.39 -14.74
N THR A 181 -2.27 -28.32 -14.85
CA THR A 181 -3.02 -27.78 -13.72
C THR A 181 -4.51 -27.67 -14.06
N ILE A 182 -5.35 -28.18 -13.18
CA ILE A 182 -6.80 -28.21 -13.35
C ILE A 182 -7.44 -27.38 -12.25
N VAL A 183 -8.35 -26.50 -12.64
CA VAL A 183 -9.22 -25.79 -11.70
C VAL A 183 -10.41 -26.67 -11.38
N ILE A 184 -10.62 -26.92 -10.10
CA ILE A 184 -11.80 -27.60 -9.59
C ILE A 184 -12.64 -26.52 -8.93
N PRO A 185 -13.81 -26.17 -9.50
CA PRO A 185 -14.69 -25.20 -8.88
C PRO A 185 -15.15 -25.73 -7.54
N PHE A 186 -15.17 -24.85 -6.59
CA PHE A 186 -15.72 -25.11 -5.29
C PHE A 186 -17.18 -24.66 -5.29
N TYR A 187 -18.07 -25.60 -5.45
CA TYR A 187 -19.45 -25.34 -5.11
C TYR A 187 -19.58 -25.28 -3.60
N ARG A 188 -19.84 -24.11 -3.09
CA ARG A 188 -20.60 -24.07 -1.85
C ARG A 188 -21.80 -24.99 -2.11
N LEU A 189 -21.93 -26.06 -1.32
CA LEU A 189 -23.16 -26.80 -1.29
C LEU A 189 -24.21 -25.83 -0.76
N VAL A 190 -24.73 -24.99 -1.66
CA VAL A 190 -25.98 -24.31 -1.43
C VAL A 190 -27.00 -25.43 -1.35
N GLU A 191 -27.81 -25.42 -0.32
CA GLU A 191 -28.89 -26.39 -0.15
C GLU A 191 -29.56 -26.57 -1.49
N GLY A 192 -29.50 -27.79 -2.06
CA GLY A 192 -30.10 -28.12 -3.32
C GLY A 192 -29.19 -28.30 -4.56
N VAL A 193 -27.96 -27.85 -4.56
CA VAL A 193 -27.01 -28.08 -5.68
C VAL A 193 -26.30 -29.42 -5.50
N LYS A 194 -26.60 -30.33 -6.38
CA LYS A 194 -25.97 -31.64 -6.37
C LYS A 194 -24.65 -31.59 -7.13
N PRO A 195 -23.56 -32.19 -6.61
CA PRO A 195 -22.26 -32.27 -7.29
C PRO A 195 -22.31 -32.90 -8.70
N THR A 196 -23.41 -33.46 -9.06
CA THR A 196 -23.68 -34.05 -10.38
C THR A 196 -24.57 -33.18 -11.26
N SER A 197 -24.83 -31.91 -10.86
CA SER A 197 -25.60 -31.00 -11.71
C SER A 197 -24.83 -30.64 -12.98
N PRO A 198 -25.53 -30.34 -14.09
CA PRO A 198 -24.88 -29.89 -15.33
C PRO A 198 -23.98 -28.68 -15.10
N GLU A 199 -24.38 -27.71 -14.29
CA GLU A 199 -23.65 -26.50 -13.95
C GLU A 199 -22.33 -26.85 -13.27
N PHE A 200 -22.32 -27.82 -12.37
CA PHE A 200 -21.08 -28.28 -11.73
C PHE A 200 -20.11 -28.90 -12.73
N VAL A 201 -20.65 -29.71 -13.65
CA VAL A 201 -19.82 -30.39 -14.65
C VAL A 201 -19.26 -29.40 -15.67
N GLU A 202 -20.01 -28.38 -16.05
CA GLU A 202 -19.58 -27.37 -17.01
C GLU A 202 -18.49 -26.46 -16.45
N GLU A 203 -18.47 -26.20 -15.15
CA GLU A 203 -17.45 -25.36 -14.54
C GLU A 203 -16.09 -26.05 -14.31
N LEU A 204 -16.04 -27.38 -14.41
CA LEU A 204 -14.75 -28.10 -14.38
C LEU A 204 -13.97 -27.80 -15.66
N THR A 205 -12.93 -26.99 -15.51
CA THR A 205 -12.06 -26.58 -16.64
C THR A 205 -10.60 -26.77 -16.32
N ASP A 206 -9.76 -26.86 -17.34
CA ASP A 206 -8.33 -26.75 -17.16
C ASP A 206 -7.91 -25.28 -17.00
N VAL A 207 -6.73 -25.06 -16.41
CA VAL A 207 -6.16 -23.72 -16.22
C VAL A 207 -5.83 -23.09 -17.55
N LEU A 208 -5.47 -23.87 -18.54
CA LEU A 208 -5.12 -23.39 -19.89
C LEU A 208 -6.34 -22.73 -20.56
N GLY A 209 -7.50 -23.40 -20.55
CA GLY A 209 -8.73 -22.82 -21.09
C GLY A 209 -9.15 -21.55 -20.37
N TYR A 210 -8.99 -21.54 -19.05
CA TYR A 210 -9.32 -20.38 -18.22
C TYR A 210 -8.38 -19.19 -18.51
N ALA A 211 -7.06 -19.43 -18.57
CA ALA A 211 -6.09 -18.41 -18.93
C ALA A 211 -6.34 -17.86 -20.35
N LYS A 212 -6.69 -18.74 -21.29
CA LYS A 212 -7.01 -18.38 -22.68
C LYS A 212 -8.21 -17.45 -22.77
N SER A 213 -9.32 -17.79 -22.11
CA SER A 213 -10.53 -16.94 -22.06
C SER A 213 -10.24 -15.56 -21.50
N ARG A 214 -9.41 -15.49 -20.47
CA ARG A 214 -8.99 -14.21 -19.87
C ARG A 214 -8.15 -13.37 -20.80
N ALA A 215 -7.17 -13.96 -21.47
CA ALA A 215 -6.33 -13.28 -22.43
C ALA A 215 -7.17 -12.74 -23.61
N GLU A 216 -8.06 -13.56 -24.17
CA GLU A 216 -8.96 -13.18 -25.25
C GLU A 216 -9.92 -12.05 -24.83
N ALA A 217 -10.44 -12.09 -23.62
CA ALA A 217 -11.28 -11.02 -23.06
C ALA A 217 -10.51 -9.68 -22.99
N LEU A 218 -9.26 -9.69 -22.53
CA LEU A 218 -8.43 -8.49 -22.46
C LEU A 218 -8.07 -7.96 -23.85
N GLU A 219 -7.76 -8.83 -24.80
CA GLU A 219 -7.44 -8.48 -26.19
C GLU A 219 -8.63 -7.95 -26.98
N SER A 220 -9.87 -8.25 -26.54
CA SER A 220 -11.10 -7.74 -27.13
C SER A 220 -11.53 -6.36 -26.63
N LEU A 221 -10.84 -5.78 -25.64
CA LEU A 221 -11.22 -4.49 -25.10
C LEU A 221 -11.04 -3.36 -26.12
N PRO A 222 -11.87 -2.29 -26.08
CA PRO A 222 -11.82 -1.20 -27.06
C PRO A 222 -10.48 -0.50 -27.17
N TRP A 223 -9.68 -0.54 -26.12
CA TRP A 223 -8.35 0.08 -26.05
C TRP A 223 -7.19 -0.90 -26.24
N ALA A 224 -7.44 -2.19 -26.43
CA ALA A 224 -6.39 -3.22 -26.54
C ALA A 224 -5.33 -2.96 -27.61
N ASN A 225 -5.66 -2.15 -28.62
CA ASN A 225 -4.76 -1.75 -29.70
C ASN A 225 -4.12 -0.36 -29.51
N TRP A 226 -4.36 0.31 -28.36
CA TRP A 226 -3.69 1.58 -28.08
C TRP A 226 -2.23 1.32 -27.68
N PRO A 227 -1.36 2.37 -27.75
CA PRO A 227 0.02 2.23 -27.31
C PRO A 227 0.11 1.77 -25.85
N LEU A 228 1.11 0.96 -25.56
CA LEU A 228 1.50 0.59 -24.22
C LEU A 228 2.74 1.38 -23.78
N PRO A 229 2.96 1.60 -22.48
CA PRO A 229 4.11 2.32 -21.98
C PRO A 229 5.43 1.63 -22.36
N ARG A 230 6.40 2.44 -22.76
CA ARG A 230 7.76 1.99 -23.10
C ARG A 230 8.81 2.57 -22.17
N LYS A 231 8.58 3.79 -21.67
CA LYS A 231 9.50 4.52 -20.79
C LYS A 231 9.20 4.22 -19.31
N TYR A 232 7.91 4.06 -18.99
CA TYR A 232 7.51 3.68 -17.62
C TYR A 232 7.88 2.23 -17.32
N ALA A 233 8.36 2.00 -16.10
CA ALA A 233 8.55 0.67 -15.55
C ALA A 233 7.20 0.15 -15.03
N ILE A 234 6.60 -0.80 -15.74
CA ILE A 234 5.39 -1.49 -15.30
C ILE A 234 5.75 -2.89 -14.85
N ILE A 235 5.70 -3.11 -13.55
CA ILE A 235 6.23 -4.33 -12.95
C ILE A 235 5.11 -5.19 -12.43
N ASN A 236 5.30 -6.48 -12.54
CA ASN A 236 4.47 -7.46 -11.89
C ASN A 236 5.29 -8.62 -11.34
N ASN A 237 4.67 -9.33 -10.42
CA ASN A 237 5.19 -10.55 -9.86
C ASN A 237 4.34 -11.71 -10.38
N VAL A 238 4.86 -12.48 -11.31
CA VAL A 238 4.14 -13.59 -11.94
C VAL A 238 4.71 -14.90 -11.46
N GLY A 239 3.87 -15.71 -10.84
CA GLY A 239 4.14 -17.15 -10.66
C GLY A 239 5.31 -17.53 -9.77
N GLY A 240 6.01 -16.59 -9.18
CA GLY A 240 7.19 -16.81 -8.33
C GLY A 240 6.90 -17.36 -6.92
N TYR A 241 5.73 -17.88 -6.68
CA TYR A 241 5.29 -18.28 -5.34
C TYR A 241 5.75 -19.66 -4.88
N GLY A 242 6.88 -20.10 -5.37
CA GLY A 242 7.49 -21.33 -4.94
C GLY A 242 8.21 -21.27 -3.61
N THR A 243 8.27 -20.14 -2.96
CA THR A 243 9.08 -19.96 -1.76
C THR A 243 8.22 -19.69 -0.54
N GLY A 244 8.08 -20.68 0.30
CA GLY A 244 7.83 -20.52 1.73
C GLY A 244 6.41 -20.26 2.20
N TYR A 245 5.51 -19.76 1.38
CA TYR A 245 4.15 -19.41 1.81
C TYR A 245 3.06 -20.44 1.55
N GLY A 246 3.39 -21.65 1.21
CA GLY A 246 2.42 -22.76 1.14
C GLY A 246 1.38 -22.70 0.01
N TYR A 247 1.43 -21.72 -0.86
CA TYR A 247 0.41 -21.39 -1.86
C TYR A 247 0.83 -21.71 -3.26
N GLY A 248 1.58 -22.56 -3.57
CA GLY A 248 2.02 -22.52 -4.93
C GLY A 248 1.67 -23.76 -5.71
N ILE A 249 0.68 -23.66 -6.50
CA ILE A 249 0.74 -24.29 -7.78
C ILE A 249 1.75 -23.49 -8.59
N ARG A 250 2.98 -23.96 -8.67
CA ARG A 250 3.89 -23.48 -9.69
C ARG A 250 3.30 -23.95 -11.00
N THR A 251 2.79 -23.05 -11.80
CA THR A 251 2.58 -23.36 -13.20
C THR A 251 3.97 -23.44 -13.84
N THR A 252 4.49 -24.62 -13.94
CA THR A 252 5.60 -24.95 -14.85
C THR A 252 5.07 -25.20 -16.25
N ASP A 253 3.76 -25.04 -16.43
CA ASP A 253 3.08 -25.22 -17.71
C ASP A 253 3.42 -24.05 -18.65
N ARG A 254 4.19 -24.33 -19.69
CA ARG A 254 4.59 -23.33 -20.71
C ARG A 254 3.42 -22.74 -21.45
N ALA A 255 2.43 -23.57 -21.80
CA ALA A 255 1.28 -23.10 -22.54
C ALA A 255 0.45 -22.11 -21.72
N VAL A 256 0.22 -22.43 -20.43
CA VAL A 256 -0.44 -21.52 -19.49
C VAL A 256 0.37 -20.24 -19.34
N THR A 257 1.67 -20.34 -19.09
CA THR A 257 2.52 -19.17 -18.89
C THR A 257 2.58 -18.29 -20.14
N ALA A 258 2.67 -18.87 -21.33
CA ALA A 258 2.66 -18.11 -22.57
C ALA A 258 1.36 -17.30 -22.74
N ILE A 259 0.22 -17.88 -22.37
CA ILE A 259 -1.07 -17.19 -22.44
C ILE A 259 -1.18 -16.15 -21.33
N GLU A 260 -0.72 -16.43 -20.11
CA GLU A 260 -0.68 -15.46 -19.02
C GLU A 260 0.19 -14.24 -19.38
N MET A 261 1.27 -14.45 -20.12
CA MET A 261 2.10 -13.36 -20.67
C MET A 261 1.31 -12.46 -21.63
N ARG A 262 0.40 -13.01 -22.45
CA ARG A 262 -0.49 -12.19 -23.30
C ARG A 262 -1.39 -11.30 -22.44
N SER A 263 -1.97 -11.84 -21.39
CA SER A 263 -2.76 -11.06 -20.43
C SER A 263 -1.93 -9.93 -19.80
N LEU A 264 -0.74 -10.24 -19.31
CA LEU A 264 0.16 -9.26 -18.70
C LEU A 264 0.58 -8.14 -19.67
N ARG A 265 0.76 -8.46 -20.93
CA ARG A 265 1.01 -7.45 -21.96
C ARG A 265 -0.13 -6.45 -22.03
N GLN A 266 -1.38 -6.89 -22.02
CA GLN A 266 -2.54 -5.99 -22.02
C GLN A 266 -2.63 -5.13 -20.75
N LEU A 267 -1.93 -5.51 -19.69
CA LEU A 267 -1.77 -4.73 -18.47
C LEU A 267 -0.54 -3.81 -18.50
N GLY A 268 0.15 -3.74 -19.63
CA GLY A 268 1.34 -2.91 -19.84
C GLY A 268 2.61 -3.42 -19.17
N VAL A 269 2.60 -4.63 -18.63
CA VAL A 269 3.75 -5.19 -17.90
C VAL A 269 4.95 -5.35 -18.84
N ASN A 270 6.08 -4.75 -18.47
CA ASN A 270 7.33 -4.77 -19.21
C ASN A 270 8.54 -5.08 -18.31
N GLY A 271 8.29 -5.47 -17.07
CA GLY A 271 9.32 -5.89 -16.13
C GLY A 271 8.78 -6.85 -15.07
N PHE A 272 9.65 -7.70 -14.57
CA PHE A 272 9.29 -8.69 -13.57
C PHE A 272 10.18 -8.59 -12.33
N ARG A 273 9.55 -8.80 -11.18
CA ARG A 273 10.24 -9.21 -9.98
C ARG A 273 10.19 -10.73 -9.93
N GLU A 274 11.33 -11.39 -9.85
CA GLU A 274 11.38 -12.85 -9.82
C GLU A 274 10.50 -13.45 -10.93
N GLY A 275 10.96 -13.42 -12.13
CA GLY A 275 10.22 -14.02 -13.24
C GLY A 275 9.85 -15.47 -12.94
N PRO A 276 8.71 -15.96 -13.43
CA PRO A 276 8.43 -17.39 -13.39
C PRO A 276 9.63 -18.13 -13.93
N GLU A 277 10.02 -19.22 -13.29
CA GLU A 277 11.16 -20.05 -13.71
C GLU A 277 11.09 -20.38 -15.23
N PHE A 278 9.90 -20.47 -15.73
CA PHE A 278 9.60 -20.67 -17.13
C PHE A 278 9.89 -19.43 -18.04
N VAL A 279 9.50 -18.22 -17.64
CA VAL A 279 9.84 -17.00 -18.39
C VAL A 279 11.36 -16.84 -18.42
N LEU A 280 12.00 -17.14 -17.31
CA LEU A 280 13.45 -17.14 -17.21
C LEU A 280 14.09 -18.17 -18.13
N GLU A 281 13.46 -19.32 -18.30
CA GLU A 281 13.95 -20.36 -19.22
C GLU A 281 13.73 -19.99 -20.70
N MET A 282 12.58 -19.38 -21.04
CA MET A 282 12.36 -18.83 -22.37
C MET A 282 13.38 -17.74 -22.72
N LEU A 283 13.68 -16.87 -21.75
CA LEU A 283 14.71 -15.84 -21.90
C LEU A 283 16.11 -16.45 -22.08
N ARG A 284 16.43 -17.53 -21.34
CA ARG A 284 17.69 -18.27 -21.50
C ARG A 284 17.83 -18.90 -22.88
N ARG A 285 16.72 -19.35 -23.46
CA ARG A 285 16.68 -19.94 -24.81
C ARG A 285 16.67 -18.92 -25.93
N ASP A 286 16.81 -17.64 -25.56
CA ASP A 286 16.80 -16.54 -26.54
C ASP A 286 15.48 -16.41 -27.33
N ASP A 287 14.36 -16.77 -26.70
CA ASP A 287 13.03 -16.75 -27.31
C ASP A 287 12.64 -15.30 -27.70
N PRO A 288 12.37 -15.06 -29.01
CA PRO A 288 12.04 -13.72 -29.49
C PRO A 288 10.78 -13.12 -28.83
N GLU A 289 9.79 -13.96 -28.49
CA GLU A 289 8.58 -13.50 -27.83
C GLU A 289 8.87 -13.09 -26.40
N ALA A 290 9.65 -13.87 -25.65
CA ALA A 290 10.04 -13.51 -24.29
C ALA A 290 10.88 -12.22 -24.26
N LYS A 291 11.77 -12.01 -25.24
CA LYS A 291 12.55 -10.77 -25.37
C LYS A 291 11.68 -9.54 -25.59
N LYS A 292 10.62 -9.65 -26.38
CA LYS A 292 9.68 -8.53 -26.58
C LYS A 292 8.98 -8.08 -25.30
N TRP A 293 8.93 -8.91 -24.29
CA TRP A 293 8.13 -8.74 -23.11
C TRP A 293 8.91 -8.34 -21.88
N ASN A 294 10.16 -8.73 -21.80
CA ASN A 294 10.97 -8.55 -20.63
C ASN A 294 12.08 -7.55 -20.89
N ARG A 295 11.73 -6.30 -20.79
CA ARG A 295 12.72 -5.22 -20.90
C ARG A 295 13.63 -5.18 -19.70
N ALA A 296 13.11 -5.44 -18.50
CA ALA A 296 13.90 -5.32 -17.30
C ALA A 296 13.52 -6.32 -16.22
N MET A 297 14.46 -6.66 -15.38
CA MET A 297 14.27 -7.47 -14.20
C MET A 297 14.68 -6.72 -12.95
N ILE A 298 14.08 -7.12 -11.83
CA ILE A 298 14.45 -6.63 -10.52
C ILE A 298 15.00 -7.81 -9.73
N ALA A 299 16.22 -7.67 -9.24
CA ALA A 299 16.82 -8.65 -8.36
C ALA A 299 16.09 -8.63 -7.00
N HIS A 300 15.82 -9.79 -6.45
CA HIS A 300 15.22 -9.92 -5.14
C HIS A 300 16.24 -10.41 -4.13
N VAL A 301 16.38 -9.65 -3.04
CA VAL A 301 17.17 -10.10 -1.89
C VAL A 301 16.27 -10.80 -0.91
N MET A 302 16.34 -12.12 -0.90
CA MET A 302 15.66 -12.96 0.07
C MET A 302 16.32 -12.84 1.43
N GLY A 303 15.56 -12.32 2.39
CA GLY A 303 16.02 -12.26 3.77
C GLY A 303 17.06 -11.19 4.02
N PHE A 304 16.59 -9.96 4.19
CA PHE A 304 17.46 -8.88 4.67
C PHE A 304 18.24 -9.33 5.92
N PRO A 305 19.49 -8.90 6.11
CA PRO A 305 20.28 -9.32 7.26
C PRO A 305 19.57 -9.19 8.60
N VAL A 306 18.59 -8.28 8.69
CA VAL A 306 17.73 -8.11 9.86
C VAL A 306 16.95 -9.36 10.25
N ASP A 307 16.53 -10.20 9.30
CA ASP A 307 15.74 -11.38 9.62
C ASP A 307 16.58 -12.48 10.30
N LYS A 308 17.85 -12.57 9.99
CA LYS A 308 18.80 -13.45 10.70
C LYS A 308 19.22 -12.90 12.07
N TYR A 309 18.99 -11.61 12.34
CA TYR A 309 19.09 -11.03 13.65
C TYR A 309 18.20 -11.69 14.68
N ARG A 310 17.07 -12.26 14.25
CA ARG A 310 16.08 -12.84 15.14
C ARG A 310 16.55 -14.14 15.78
N GLN A 311 17.41 -14.91 15.11
CA GLN A 311 17.75 -16.28 15.52
C GLN A 311 18.94 -16.41 16.46
N GLY A 312 19.92 -15.49 16.44
CA GLY A 312 21.17 -15.57 17.24
C GLY A 312 21.25 -14.67 18.47
N ARG A 313 20.23 -13.85 18.76
CA ARG A 313 20.30 -12.82 19.78
C ARG A 313 20.28 -13.26 21.24
N ASN A 314 19.90 -14.49 21.50
CA ASN A 314 19.79 -14.96 22.88
C ASN A 314 21.16 -15.18 23.53
N GLU A 315 22.20 -15.36 22.72
CA GLU A 315 23.53 -15.76 23.18
C GLU A 315 24.59 -14.64 23.02
N ASP A 316 24.47 -13.80 21.98
CA ASP A 316 25.37 -12.68 21.74
C ASP A 316 24.61 -11.38 21.41
N PRO A 317 24.61 -10.39 22.30
CA PRO A 317 24.01 -9.07 22.04
C PRO A 317 24.58 -8.31 20.83
N GLN A 318 25.75 -8.70 20.34
CA GLN A 318 26.41 -8.07 19.21
C GLN A 318 26.15 -8.80 17.89
N ALA A 319 25.60 -10.01 17.94
CA ALA A 319 25.31 -10.78 16.75
C ALA A 319 24.30 -10.04 15.86
N GLY A 320 24.69 -9.82 14.62
CA GLY A 320 23.88 -9.12 13.66
C GLY A 320 23.69 -7.62 13.93
N CYS A 321 24.58 -6.94 14.60
CA CYS A 321 24.54 -5.50 14.84
C CYS A 321 24.71 -4.72 13.53
N PRO A 322 23.86 -3.70 13.22
CA PRO A 322 24.00 -2.87 12.03
C PRO A 322 25.36 -2.19 11.90
N PHE A 323 26.04 -1.99 13.01
CA PHE A 323 27.39 -1.43 13.08
C PHE A 323 28.48 -2.49 13.12
N GLY A 324 28.16 -3.75 12.75
CA GLY A 324 29.11 -4.84 12.67
C GLY A 324 29.57 -5.14 11.26
N ASP A 325 30.89 -5.39 11.08
CA ASP A 325 31.48 -5.70 9.78
C ASP A 325 30.89 -6.97 9.14
N ASP A 326 30.45 -7.91 9.96
CA ASP A 326 29.81 -9.13 9.52
C ASP A 326 28.47 -8.90 8.81
N VAL A 327 27.72 -7.89 9.21
CA VAL A 327 26.46 -7.50 8.55
C VAL A 327 26.73 -6.85 7.20
N ALA A 328 27.71 -5.98 7.13
CA ALA A 328 28.10 -5.35 5.88
C ALA A 328 28.59 -6.39 4.86
N GLU A 329 29.40 -7.35 5.28
CA GLU A 329 29.88 -8.43 4.40
C GLU A 329 28.74 -9.34 3.92
N ARG A 330 27.85 -9.79 4.81
CA ARG A 330 26.68 -10.57 4.42
C ARG A 330 25.77 -9.82 3.45
N THR A 331 25.59 -8.52 3.66
CA THR A 331 24.83 -7.66 2.74
C THR A 331 25.45 -7.67 1.35
N ARG A 332 26.77 -7.52 1.26
CA ARG A 332 27.48 -7.60 -0.01
C ARG A 332 27.32 -8.95 -0.70
N GLN A 333 27.44 -10.05 0.04
CA GLN A 333 27.29 -11.39 -0.49
C GLN A 333 25.88 -11.68 -1.00
N MET A 334 24.85 -11.28 -0.25
CA MET A 334 23.46 -11.41 -0.66
C MET A 334 23.14 -10.62 -1.94
N VAL A 335 23.64 -9.39 -2.03
CA VAL A 335 23.46 -8.56 -3.24
C VAL A 335 24.14 -9.20 -4.44
N ARG A 336 25.38 -9.66 -4.29
CA ARG A 336 26.10 -10.36 -5.38
C ARG A 336 25.36 -11.60 -5.86
N GLN A 337 24.88 -12.43 -4.94
CA GLN A 337 24.13 -13.64 -5.28
C GLN A 337 22.85 -13.30 -6.05
N SER A 338 22.10 -12.31 -5.61
CA SER A 338 20.85 -11.90 -6.29
C SER A 338 21.12 -11.28 -7.65
N LEU A 339 22.21 -10.53 -7.81
CA LEU A 339 22.64 -10.00 -9.09
C LEU A 339 23.13 -11.08 -10.04
N ASP A 340 23.90 -12.06 -9.55
CA ASP A 340 24.39 -13.16 -10.35
C ASP A 340 23.23 -13.97 -10.93
N GLU A 341 22.18 -14.18 -10.14
CA GLU A 341 20.97 -14.83 -10.57
C GLU A 341 20.29 -14.05 -11.71
N VAL A 342 20.01 -12.76 -11.53
CA VAL A 342 19.34 -11.92 -12.52
C VAL A 342 20.18 -11.74 -13.78
N LEU A 343 21.48 -11.50 -13.65
CA LEU A 343 22.39 -11.32 -14.78
C LEU A 343 22.71 -12.61 -15.54
N SER A 344 22.30 -13.78 -15.02
CA SER A 344 22.34 -15.02 -15.78
C SER A 344 21.31 -15.08 -16.91
N PHE A 345 20.36 -14.14 -16.94
CA PHE A 345 19.34 -14.03 -17.96
C PHE A 345 19.68 -12.95 -18.99
N PRO A 346 19.30 -13.11 -20.25
CA PRO A 346 19.46 -12.09 -21.29
C PRO A 346 18.41 -10.99 -21.12
N VAL A 347 18.55 -10.17 -20.09
CA VAL A 347 17.71 -9.00 -19.86
C VAL A 347 18.41 -7.74 -20.36
N GLU A 348 17.64 -6.78 -20.88
CA GLU A 348 18.20 -5.52 -21.34
C GLU A 348 18.70 -4.69 -20.16
N GLU A 349 17.94 -4.66 -19.08
CA GLU A 349 18.21 -3.83 -17.92
C GLU A 349 17.92 -4.58 -16.61
N VAL A 350 18.75 -4.33 -15.59
CA VAL A 350 18.43 -4.64 -14.20
C VAL A 350 18.05 -3.34 -13.52
N TRP A 351 16.77 -3.14 -13.27
CA TRP A 351 16.27 -1.88 -12.70
C TRP A 351 16.60 -1.70 -11.23
N GLY A 352 16.91 -2.76 -10.54
CA GLY A 352 17.32 -2.64 -9.16
C GLY A 352 17.11 -3.88 -8.33
N LEU A 353 16.98 -3.65 -7.04
CA LEU A 353 16.92 -4.66 -6.01
C LEU A 353 15.63 -4.47 -5.22
N THR A 354 14.93 -5.54 -4.92
CA THR A 354 13.77 -5.47 -4.02
C THR A 354 14.08 -6.11 -2.68
N VAL A 355 13.58 -5.50 -1.63
CA VAL A 355 13.61 -6.02 -0.28
C VAL A 355 12.17 -5.99 0.26
N ASP A 356 11.72 -7.10 0.84
CA ASP A 356 10.32 -7.23 1.26
C ASP A 356 10.11 -6.90 2.73
N GLU A 357 9.00 -6.24 3.02
CA GLU A 357 8.44 -5.94 4.35
C GLU A 357 9.46 -5.61 5.45
N ILE A 358 10.31 -4.62 5.21
CA ILE A 358 11.28 -4.19 6.21
C ILE A 358 10.58 -3.39 7.29
N GLY A 359 10.54 -3.96 8.48
CA GLY A 359 10.27 -3.22 9.69
C GLY A 359 11.53 -2.51 10.16
N THR A 360 11.38 -1.52 11.05
CA THR A 360 12.54 -0.98 11.75
C THR A 360 13.27 -2.09 12.50
N VAL A 361 14.58 -1.97 12.59
CA VAL A 361 15.48 -2.97 13.18
C VAL A 361 15.01 -3.48 14.54
N ILE A 362 14.22 -2.68 15.26
CA ILE A 362 13.82 -2.96 16.65
C ILE A 362 12.40 -3.50 16.78
N ASP A 363 11.51 -3.08 15.92
CA ASP A 363 10.09 -3.40 16.05
C ASP A 363 9.76 -4.89 15.85
N GLN A 364 10.68 -5.60 15.24
CA GLN A 364 10.56 -7.03 15.02
C GLN A 364 10.92 -7.87 16.25
N SER A 365 11.43 -7.23 17.30
CA SER A 365 11.81 -7.91 18.54
C SER A 365 10.77 -7.77 19.65
N ARG A 366 9.48 -7.99 19.34
CA ARG A 366 8.39 -7.94 20.35
C ARG A 366 8.63 -8.78 21.61
N GLU A 367 9.55 -9.70 21.56
CA GLU A 367 9.76 -10.64 22.65
C GLU A 367 10.97 -10.35 23.52
N LYS A 368 11.98 -9.57 23.10
CA LYS A 368 13.20 -9.44 23.93
C LYS A 368 13.95 -8.13 23.71
N LYS A 369 14.15 -7.43 24.81
CA LYS A 369 15.11 -6.36 25.16
C LYS A 369 15.70 -5.55 23.99
N ALA A 370 15.38 -4.29 23.95
CA ALA A 370 15.82 -3.34 22.94
C ALA A 370 17.33 -3.43 22.63
N HIS A 371 17.65 -3.99 21.47
CA HIS A 371 19.03 -4.19 21.04
C HIS A 371 19.86 -2.89 21.08
N LEU A 372 19.27 -1.77 20.71
CA LEU A 372 19.95 -0.47 20.71
C LEU A 372 20.48 -0.07 22.08
N SER A 373 19.75 -0.37 23.17
CA SER A 373 20.14 0.02 24.52
C SER A 373 21.16 -0.93 25.15
N VAL A 374 21.30 -2.15 24.65
CA VAL A 374 22.19 -3.18 25.25
C VAL A 374 23.44 -3.48 24.43
N CYS A 375 23.40 -3.30 23.12
CA CYS A 375 24.55 -3.53 22.25
C CYS A 375 25.58 -2.40 22.35
N PRO A 376 26.84 -2.66 22.76
CA PRO A 376 27.84 -1.58 22.89
C PRO A 376 28.13 -0.84 21.59
N ARG A 377 28.05 -1.52 20.43
CA ARG A 377 28.26 -0.88 19.12
C ARG A 377 27.10 0.06 18.79
N CYS A 378 25.85 -0.34 19.06
CA CYS A 378 24.70 0.53 18.86
C CYS A 378 24.71 1.73 19.82
N VAL A 379 25.13 1.55 21.06
CA VAL A 379 25.29 2.66 22.02
C VAL A 379 26.32 3.67 21.52
N ARG A 380 27.49 3.22 21.07
CA ARG A 380 28.49 4.13 20.46
C ARG A 380 27.95 4.80 19.19
N GLY A 381 27.32 4.03 18.31
CA GLY A 381 26.69 4.58 17.11
C GLY A 381 25.65 5.67 17.42
N PHE A 382 24.86 5.49 18.46
CA PHE A 382 23.92 6.50 18.95
C PHE A 382 24.63 7.78 19.43
N GLN A 383 25.64 7.63 20.25
CA GLN A 383 26.43 8.76 20.78
C GLN A 383 27.09 9.57 19.67
N ASP A 384 27.69 8.89 18.69
CA ASP A 384 28.35 9.54 17.56
C ASP A 384 27.33 10.21 16.62
N TRP A 385 26.17 9.61 16.41
CA TRP A 385 25.08 10.21 15.65
C TRP A 385 24.49 11.46 16.32
N LEU A 386 24.34 11.46 17.67
CA LEU A 386 23.94 12.66 18.41
C LEU A 386 24.95 13.81 18.25
N LYS A 387 26.25 13.51 18.29
CA LYS A 387 27.32 14.49 18.01
C LYS A 387 27.20 15.05 16.59
N GLN A 388 26.96 14.19 15.59
CA GLN A 388 26.77 14.61 14.20
C GLN A 388 25.56 15.53 14.02
N LYS A 389 24.51 15.34 14.81
CA LYS A 389 23.36 16.27 14.87
C LYS A 389 23.64 17.58 15.61
N GLY A 390 24.85 17.79 16.13
CA GLY A 390 25.25 19.01 16.86
C GLY A 390 24.69 19.09 18.27
N LEU A 391 24.15 18.01 18.82
CA LEU A 391 23.65 17.94 20.19
C LEU A 391 24.80 17.88 21.22
N LYS A 392 24.52 18.29 22.45
CA LYS A 392 25.51 18.33 23.54
C LYS A 392 25.11 17.37 24.65
N PRO A 393 26.05 16.81 25.43
CA PRO A 393 25.73 15.96 26.57
C PRO A 393 24.76 16.63 27.57
N ALA A 394 24.95 17.94 27.79
CA ALA A 394 24.11 18.74 28.68
C ALA A 394 22.61 18.75 28.28
N ASP A 395 22.29 18.57 27.00
CA ASP A 395 20.92 18.49 26.52
C ASP A 395 20.21 17.26 27.09
N PHE A 396 20.99 16.24 27.45
CA PHE A 396 20.55 14.98 28.06
C PHE A 396 20.81 14.90 29.57
N GLY A 397 21.16 16.01 30.23
CA GLY A 397 21.51 16.03 31.64
C GLY A 397 22.82 15.33 32.00
N ALA A 398 23.70 15.13 31.04
CA ALA A 398 24.96 14.42 31.19
C ALA A 398 26.15 15.37 31.04
N SER A 399 27.27 15.03 31.66
CA SER A 399 28.56 15.75 31.51
C SER A 399 29.32 15.29 30.27
N ASP A 400 29.10 14.05 29.87
CA ASP A 400 29.76 13.43 28.72
C ASP A 400 28.81 12.47 27.97
N PHE A 401 29.05 12.26 26.68
CA PHE A 401 28.23 11.34 25.85
C PHE A 401 28.31 9.88 26.31
N SER A 402 29.37 9.45 26.99
CA SER A 402 29.46 8.07 27.50
C SER A 402 28.34 7.74 28.49
N ALA A 403 27.74 8.75 29.13
CA ALA A 403 26.58 8.59 30.01
C ALA A 403 25.24 8.60 29.26
N VAL A 404 25.21 9.03 27.99
CA VAL A 404 23.97 9.08 27.17
C VAL A 404 23.77 7.76 26.46
N ARG A 405 22.67 7.08 26.76
CA ARG A 405 22.34 5.76 26.18
C ARG A 405 20.92 5.74 25.60
N PRO A 406 20.69 4.99 24.52
CA PRO A 406 19.32 4.79 24.02
C PRO A 406 18.45 4.15 25.10
N LEU A 407 17.19 4.53 25.17
CA LEU A 407 16.21 3.98 26.11
C LEU A 407 15.45 2.79 25.47
N ASN A 408 14.93 1.89 26.34
CA ASN A 408 13.98 0.90 25.88
C ASN A 408 12.56 1.52 25.81
N VAL A 409 12.25 2.17 24.71
CA VAL A 409 10.99 2.89 24.50
C VAL A 409 9.88 2.05 23.84
N TRP A 410 10.12 0.74 23.64
CA TRP A 410 9.17 -0.18 22.97
C TRP A 410 8.43 -1.08 23.93
N ASP A 411 8.85 -1.16 25.17
CA ASP A 411 8.17 -1.94 26.18
C ASP A 411 6.90 -1.19 26.65
N SER A 412 5.75 -1.72 26.27
CA SER A 412 4.44 -1.12 26.60
C SER A 412 4.07 -1.25 28.08
N GLN A 413 4.75 -2.13 28.82
CA GLN A 413 4.48 -2.41 30.24
C GLN A 413 5.47 -1.71 31.17
N SER A 414 6.55 -1.16 30.65
CA SER A 414 7.53 -0.43 31.48
C SER A 414 6.94 0.90 31.97
N ASP A 415 7.40 1.32 33.15
CA ASP A 415 7.24 2.72 33.56
C ASP A 415 7.85 3.62 32.45
N LYS A 416 7.16 4.72 32.17
CA LYS A 416 7.56 5.68 31.12
C LYS A 416 8.13 6.95 31.75
N PRO A 417 9.37 6.90 32.29
CA PRO A 417 9.96 8.03 32.98
C PRO A 417 10.13 9.24 32.06
N TRP A 418 10.26 9.04 30.75
CA TRP A 418 10.33 10.11 29.76
C TRP A 418 9.08 10.98 29.66
N LEU A 419 7.95 10.58 30.25
CA LEU A 419 6.77 11.43 30.31
C LEU A 419 6.88 12.51 31.41
N ARG A 420 7.82 12.38 32.35
CA ARG A 420 7.96 13.22 33.56
C ARG A 420 9.26 13.98 33.62
N ASP A 421 10.30 13.44 32.99
CA ASP A 421 11.66 14.00 33.01
C ASP A 421 12.08 14.50 31.63
N ARG A 422 12.47 15.77 31.50
CA ARG A 422 12.81 16.41 30.24
C ARG A 422 14.03 15.79 29.54
N TYR A 423 15.01 15.32 30.28
CA TYR A 423 16.22 14.75 29.72
C TYR A 423 15.96 13.34 29.19
N MET A 424 15.18 12.58 29.94
CA MET A 424 14.70 11.28 29.48
C MET A 424 13.72 11.42 28.32
N ALA A 425 12.90 12.46 28.29
CA ALA A 425 12.02 12.78 27.17
C ALA A 425 12.80 12.98 25.88
N LEU A 426 13.83 13.82 25.92
CA LEU A 426 14.70 14.06 24.78
C LEU A 426 15.46 12.79 24.37
N THR A 427 15.95 12.02 25.32
CA THR A 427 16.63 10.75 25.05
C THR A 427 15.69 9.74 24.39
N ALA A 428 14.44 9.64 24.85
CA ALA A 428 13.43 8.77 24.27
C ALA A 428 13.07 9.18 22.81
N TYR A 429 12.91 10.48 22.59
CA TYR A 429 12.68 11.03 21.27
C TYR A 429 13.79 10.66 20.30
N TYR A 430 15.05 10.95 20.67
CA TYR A 430 16.19 10.64 19.81
C TYR A 430 16.49 9.15 19.70
N THR A 431 16.13 8.34 20.68
CA THR A 431 16.17 6.87 20.53
C THR A 431 15.28 6.38 19.39
N ARG A 432 14.08 6.97 19.28
CA ARG A 432 13.17 6.67 18.17
C ARG A 432 13.71 7.15 16.82
N ASP A 433 14.27 8.35 16.80
CA ASP A 433 14.85 8.94 15.60
C ASP A 433 16.08 8.16 15.13
N PHE A 434 16.95 7.76 16.04
CA PHE A 434 18.11 6.92 15.74
C PHE A 434 17.72 5.55 15.15
N ASN A 435 16.61 4.98 15.56
CA ASN A 435 16.13 3.75 14.97
C ASN A 435 15.76 3.94 13.48
N ASN A 436 15.17 5.08 13.11
CA ASN A 436 14.94 5.44 11.72
C ASN A 436 16.26 5.58 10.96
N TYR A 437 17.20 6.30 11.53
CA TYR A 437 18.53 6.49 10.94
C TYR A 437 19.24 5.16 10.68
N VAL A 438 19.25 4.25 11.65
CA VAL A 438 19.88 2.93 11.49
C VAL A 438 19.23 2.14 10.36
N THR A 439 17.91 2.20 10.26
CA THR A 439 17.19 1.52 9.18
C THR A 439 17.55 2.12 7.82
N ALA A 440 17.54 3.44 7.70
CA ALA A 440 17.91 4.12 6.46
C ALA A 440 19.38 3.87 6.07
N MET A 441 20.29 3.87 7.03
CA MET A 441 21.71 3.56 6.84
C MET A 441 21.89 2.16 6.22
N MET A 442 21.15 1.16 6.69
CA MET A 442 21.21 -0.19 6.13
C MET A 442 20.75 -0.22 4.67
N PHE A 443 19.77 0.58 4.29
CA PHE A 443 19.38 0.72 2.88
C PHE A 443 20.43 1.41 2.04
N THR A 444 21.08 2.43 2.57
CA THR A 444 22.19 3.08 1.92
C THR A 444 23.34 2.11 1.65
N ASP A 445 23.64 1.25 2.61
CA ASP A 445 24.69 0.22 2.45
C ASP A 445 24.29 -0.84 1.42
N LEU A 446 23.03 -1.25 1.42
CA LEU A 446 22.47 -2.17 0.42
C LEU A 446 22.58 -1.56 -0.99
N ARG A 447 22.20 -0.29 -1.15
CA ARG A 447 22.33 0.45 -2.42
C ARG A 447 23.78 0.55 -2.90
N LYS A 448 24.68 0.92 -2.00
CA LYS A 448 26.12 1.00 -2.34
C LYS A 448 26.68 -0.36 -2.74
N ALA A 449 26.27 -1.43 -2.04
CA ALA A 449 26.67 -2.79 -2.39
C ALA A 449 26.14 -3.20 -3.77
N PHE A 450 24.87 -2.89 -4.06
CA PHE A 450 24.27 -3.15 -5.37
C PHE A 450 24.96 -2.37 -6.49
N ALA A 451 25.15 -1.06 -6.32
CA ALA A 451 25.79 -0.23 -7.33
C ALA A 451 27.21 -0.73 -7.66
N ARG A 452 27.96 -1.10 -6.62
CA ARG A 452 29.33 -1.64 -6.78
C ARG A 452 29.30 -2.99 -7.50
N ALA A 453 28.47 -3.94 -7.06
CA ALA A 453 28.37 -5.25 -7.68
C ALA A 453 27.86 -5.17 -9.13
N ASN A 454 26.90 -4.29 -9.41
CA ASN A 454 26.39 -4.07 -10.79
C ASN A 454 27.48 -3.50 -11.71
N ALA A 455 28.28 -2.53 -11.23
CA ALA A 455 29.41 -1.97 -11.99
C ALA A 455 30.47 -3.04 -12.28
N GLU A 456 30.85 -3.86 -11.28
CA GLU A 456 31.80 -4.95 -11.43
C GLU A 456 31.32 -5.98 -12.48
N LYS A 457 30.03 -6.34 -12.46
CA LYS A 457 29.45 -7.30 -13.41
C LYS A 457 29.35 -6.73 -14.83
N ARG A 458 28.95 -5.49 -15.00
CA ARG A 458 28.91 -4.81 -16.30
C ARG A 458 30.29 -4.74 -16.93
N ALA A 459 31.31 -4.40 -16.15
CA ALA A 459 32.70 -4.41 -16.61
C ALA A 459 33.16 -5.81 -17.08
N THR A 460 32.71 -6.87 -16.36
CA THR A 460 33.09 -8.26 -16.72
C THR A 460 32.37 -8.75 -17.98
N LEU A 461 31.13 -8.31 -18.20
CA LEU A 461 30.33 -8.78 -19.34
C LEU A 461 30.65 -8.05 -20.65
N ALA A 462 31.54 -7.03 -20.63
CA ALA A 462 31.93 -6.27 -21.80
C ALA A 462 30.76 -5.82 -22.71
N ARG A 463 29.57 -5.67 -22.16
CA ARG A 463 28.43 -5.11 -22.87
C ARG A 463 28.69 -3.62 -23.02
N GLY A 464 28.62 -3.11 -24.23
CA GLY A 464 28.96 -1.73 -24.61
C GLY A 464 28.04 -0.63 -24.04
N ASP A 465 27.44 -0.86 -22.92
CA ASP A 465 26.58 0.10 -22.22
C ASP A 465 27.45 1.12 -21.48
N ASP A 466 27.21 2.39 -21.72
CA ASP A 466 27.89 3.48 -21.02
C ASP A 466 27.69 3.33 -19.51
N PRO A 467 28.76 3.11 -18.71
CA PRO A 467 28.66 3.02 -17.27
C PRO A 467 28.19 4.34 -16.62
N ASN A 468 28.09 5.40 -17.40
CA ASN A 468 27.60 6.71 -16.99
C ASN A 468 26.14 6.96 -17.41
N SER A 469 25.45 5.99 -18.02
CA SER A 469 24.04 6.16 -18.36
C SER A 469 23.22 6.48 -17.11
N PRO A 470 22.14 7.27 -17.22
CA PRO A 470 21.26 7.54 -16.07
C PRO A 470 20.75 6.26 -15.40
N GLN A 471 20.53 5.19 -16.18
CA GLN A 471 20.11 3.90 -15.70
C GLN A 471 21.21 3.16 -14.91
N ALA A 472 22.47 3.36 -15.26
CA ALA A 472 23.59 2.80 -14.52
C ALA A 472 23.84 3.52 -13.17
N LYS A 473 23.40 4.76 -13.06
CA LYS A 473 23.66 5.61 -11.89
C LYS A 473 22.67 5.47 -10.75
N GLN A 474 21.48 4.92 -11.00
CA GLN A 474 20.42 4.82 -9.98
C GLN A 474 19.82 3.42 -9.93
N PRO A 475 20.43 2.50 -9.18
CA PRO A 475 19.78 1.23 -8.91
C PRO A 475 18.53 1.48 -8.05
N TRP A 476 17.40 0.96 -8.48
CA TRP A 476 16.18 1.00 -7.71
C TRP A 476 16.27 0.02 -6.55
N ILE A 477 16.03 0.51 -5.35
CA ILE A 477 15.81 -0.36 -4.20
C ILE A 477 14.36 -0.20 -3.75
N TYR A 478 13.64 -1.30 -3.77
CA TYR A 478 12.27 -1.34 -3.31
C TYR A 478 12.20 -1.78 -1.88
N SER A 479 11.48 -1.04 -1.09
CA SER A 479 11.06 -1.51 0.21
C SER A 479 9.53 -1.59 0.26
N TYR A 480 9.01 -2.79 0.44
CA TYR A 480 7.60 -3.01 0.75
C TYR A 480 7.25 -2.66 2.19
N ALA A 481 8.24 -2.43 3.03
CA ALA A 481 8.04 -2.04 4.42
C ALA A 481 7.29 -0.72 4.54
N LEU A 482 7.31 0.07 3.50
CA LEU A 482 6.58 1.32 3.46
C LEU A 482 5.17 1.07 2.96
N ARG A 483 4.39 0.30 3.70
CA ARG A 483 2.96 0.17 3.46
C ARG A 483 2.35 1.57 3.42
N GLY A 484 1.46 1.83 2.49
CA GLY A 484 0.80 3.12 2.31
C GLY A 484 0.07 3.64 3.55
N ASN A 485 -0.07 2.80 4.56
CA ASN A 485 -0.55 3.08 5.90
C ASN A 485 0.57 3.27 6.92
N THR A 486 1.76 3.65 6.52
CA THR A 486 2.86 3.87 7.48
C THR A 486 2.59 4.96 8.49
N PHE A 487 1.65 5.82 8.22
CA PHE A 487 1.04 6.61 9.28
C PHE A 487 0.44 5.75 10.41
N LEU A 488 0.12 4.50 10.16
CA LEU A 488 -0.66 3.63 11.02
C LEU A 488 0.10 2.43 11.56
N MET A 489 1.36 2.29 11.24
CA MET A 489 2.11 1.14 11.75
C MET A 489 2.39 1.35 13.22
N LYS A 490 1.58 0.70 14.04
CA LYS A 490 1.84 0.55 15.47
C LYS A 490 3.26 0.04 15.65
N GLY A 491 4.11 0.85 16.27
CA GLY A 491 5.47 0.46 16.59
C GLY A 491 6.53 0.76 15.53
N HIS A 492 6.17 1.07 14.30
CA HIS A 492 7.13 1.47 13.28
C HIS A 492 7.23 3.00 13.25
N SER A 493 8.38 3.49 13.57
CA SER A 493 8.67 4.93 13.59
C SER A 493 9.41 5.41 12.34
N LEU A 494 9.27 4.70 11.22
CA LEU A 494 9.87 5.13 9.97
C LEU A 494 9.25 6.44 9.52
N ASP A 495 10.09 7.44 9.49
CA ASP A 495 9.80 8.71 8.88
C ASP A 495 10.17 8.67 7.41
N PHE A 496 9.21 9.00 6.54
CA PHE A 496 9.47 8.93 5.10
C PHE A 496 10.46 9.97 4.62
N PHE A 497 10.38 11.19 5.13
CA PHE A 497 11.30 12.23 4.73
C PHE A 497 12.71 11.91 5.17
N ASP A 498 12.90 11.51 6.43
CA ASP A 498 14.19 11.08 6.93
C ASP A 498 14.71 9.88 6.19
N PHE A 499 13.83 8.90 5.94
CA PHE A 499 14.21 7.70 5.22
C PHE A 499 14.67 7.99 3.79
N TYR A 500 13.93 8.78 3.03
CA TYR A 500 14.34 9.17 1.68
C TYR A 500 15.62 9.97 1.68
N ARG A 501 15.78 10.87 2.64
CA ARG A 501 16.95 11.73 2.78
C ARG A 501 18.20 10.92 3.12
N GLU A 502 18.09 10.02 4.09
CA GLU A 502 19.21 9.21 4.58
C GLU A 502 19.54 8.04 3.63
N ALA A 503 18.54 7.39 3.08
CA ALA A 503 18.75 6.25 2.19
C ALA A 503 19.25 6.66 0.80
N ASP A 504 19.10 7.92 0.41
CA ASP A 504 19.47 8.44 -0.93
C ASP A 504 19.01 7.49 -2.05
N ASN A 505 17.74 7.14 -2.05
CA ASN A 505 17.27 6.03 -2.86
C ASN A 505 15.82 6.17 -3.33
N ALA A 506 15.54 5.50 -4.46
CA ALA A 506 14.21 5.33 -4.96
C ALA A 506 13.40 4.38 -4.09
N ILE A 507 12.19 4.76 -3.77
CA ILE A 507 11.30 3.95 -2.95
C ILE A 507 9.93 3.83 -3.60
N VAL A 508 9.39 2.61 -3.52
CA VAL A 508 8.05 2.31 -3.98
C VAL A 508 7.12 2.17 -2.77
N TYR A 509 6.06 2.95 -2.75
CA TYR A 509 5.01 2.78 -1.76
C TYR A 509 4.17 1.55 -2.02
N GLU A 510 3.92 0.78 -0.99
CA GLU A 510 2.83 -0.16 -0.98
C GLU A 510 1.52 0.54 -0.59
N THR A 511 0.61 0.71 -1.55
CA THR A 511 -0.73 1.18 -1.25
C THR A 511 -1.62 0.01 -0.89
N SER A 512 -1.80 -0.22 0.39
CA SER A 512 -2.75 -1.22 0.89
C SER A 512 -4.09 -0.61 1.28
N ASN A 513 -4.35 0.60 0.82
CA ASN A 513 -5.56 1.34 1.14
C ASN A 513 -6.81 0.58 0.68
N ARG A 514 -7.73 0.36 1.62
CA ARG A 514 -9.00 -0.29 1.39
C ARG A 514 -10.12 0.71 1.61
N GLY A 515 -10.98 0.79 0.64
CA GLY A 515 -12.15 1.63 0.69
C GLY A 515 -12.00 2.98 0.03
N PRO A 516 -13.08 3.48 -0.55
CA PRO A 516 -13.09 4.60 -1.48
C PRO A 516 -12.69 5.93 -0.84
N CYS A 517 -13.05 6.17 0.41
CA CYS A 517 -12.74 7.44 1.08
C CYS A 517 -11.23 7.68 1.32
N ILE A 518 -10.43 6.64 1.21
CA ILE A 518 -8.98 6.74 1.46
C ILE A 518 -8.12 6.44 0.23
N TRP A 519 -8.71 6.03 -0.90
CA TRP A 519 -7.94 5.80 -2.12
C TRP A 519 -7.22 7.06 -2.61
N GLY A 520 -7.83 8.23 -2.45
CA GLY A 520 -7.20 9.53 -2.77
C GLY A 520 -5.98 9.88 -1.90
N TRP A 521 -5.68 9.12 -0.83
CA TRP A 521 -4.46 9.35 -0.05
C TRP A 521 -3.17 8.90 -0.75
N ASP A 522 -3.29 8.13 -1.82
CA ASP A 522 -2.13 7.81 -2.64
C ASP A 522 -1.51 9.10 -3.20
N SER A 523 -2.33 10.11 -3.49
CA SER A 523 -1.88 11.45 -3.89
C SER A 523 -1.01 12.10 -2.82
N TYR A 524 -1.43 12.04 -1.54
CA TYR A 524 -0.63 12.59 -0.43
C TYR A 524 0.74 11.90 -0.33
N LEU A 525 0.76 10.57 -0.42
CA LEU A 525 2.00 9.79 -0.33
C LEU A 525 2.93 10.07 -1.52
N CYS A 526 2.37 10.18 -2.71
CA CYS A 526 3.12 10.53 -3.91
C CYS A 526 3.62 11.98 -3.88
N ASP A 527 2.88 12.91 -3.24
CA ASP A 527 3.36 14.28 -3.04
C ASP A 527 4.51 14.35 -2.02
N VAL A 528 4.49 13.53 -0.96
CA VAL A 528 5.65 13.37 -0.07
C VAL A 528 6.88 12.92 -0.86
N GLN A 529 6.73 11.89 -1.72
CA GLN A 529 7.82 11.46 -2.61
C GLN A 529 8.29 12.59 -3.53
N ARG A 530 7.34 13.32 -4.14
CA ARG A 530 7.64 14.41 -5.09
C ARG A 530 8.47 15.52 -4.43
N VAL A 531 8.08 15.95 -3.24
CA VAL A 531 8.75 17.03 -2.52
C VAL A 531 10.18 16.66 -2.13
N VAL A 532 10.39 15.44 -1.62
CA VAL A 532 11.74 14.98 -1.24
C VAL A 532 12.57 14.67 -2.47
N ALA A 533 12.02 13.91 -3.41
CA ALA A 533 12.76 13.43 -4.57
C ALA A 533 13.17 14.56 -5.54
N ALA A 534 12.41 15.66 -5.59
CA ALA A 534 12.78 16.81 -6.42
C ALA A 534 14.14 17.41 -6.03
N LYS A 535 14.47 17.41 -4.74
CA LYS A 535 15.76 17.89 -4.24
C LYS A 535 16.93 16.94 -4.49
N MET A 536 16.65 15.64 -4.51
CA MET A 536 17.66 14.57 -4.57
C MET A 536 17.70 13.87 -5.94
N ASN A 537 16.83 14.26 -6.87
CA ASN A 537 16.68 13.61 -8.18
C ASN A 537 16.47 12.09 -8.08
N LEU A 538 15.64 11.66 -7.13
CA LEU A 538 15.36 10.25 -6.91
C LEU A 538 14.24 9.73 -7.81
N ALA A 539 14.39 8.52 -8.30
CA ALA A 539 13.33 7.80 -8.97
C ALA A 539 12.21 7.41 -7.98
N ARG A 540 10.97 7.37 -8.46
CA ARG A 540 9.77 7.17 -7.64
C ARG A 540 8.85 6.12 -8.24
N GLY A 541 8.21 5.35 -7.40
CA GLY A 541 7.27 4.33 -7.83
C GLY A 541 6.14 4.10 -6.83
N ILE A 542 5.09 3.49 -7.31
CA ILE A 542 3.93 3.11 -6.51
C ILE A 542 3.58 1.64 -6.74
N TYR A 543 3.18 0.99 -5.67
CA TYR A 543 2.70 -0.37 -5.64
C TYR A 543 1.18 -0.35 -5.43
N ILE A 544 0.44 -0.80 -6.43
CA ILE A 544 -1.03 -0.76 -6.44
C ILE A 544 -1.58 -2.19 -6.41
N LYS A 545 -2.59 -2.42 -5.57
CA LYS A 545 -3.41 -3.65 -5.57
C LYS A 545 -4.70 -3.40 -6.35
N PRO A 546 -4.78 -3.77 -7.64
CA PRO A 546 -5.92 -3.42 -8.48
C PRO A 546 -7.28 -3.93 -7.95
N HIS A 547 -7.31 -5.14 -7.38
CA HIS A 547 -8.53 -5.71 -6.80
C HIS A 547 -9.05 -4.95 -5.58
N ARG A 548 -8.28 -4.00 -5.05
CA ARG A 548 -8.72 -3.13 -3.95
C ARG A 548 -9.32 -1.82 -4.42
N GLY A 549 -9.48 -1.67 -5.71
CA GLY A 549 -10.19 -0.57 -6.37
C GLY A 549 -9.31 0.56 -6.91
N ALA A 550 -9.89 1.30 -7.81
CA ALA A 550 -9.38 2.54 -8.40
C ALA A 550 -7.96 2.47 -9.01
N PRO A 551 -7.58 1.42 -9.77
CA PRO A 551 -6.20 1.31 -10.26
C PRO A 551 -5.83 2.44 -11.23
N LEU A 552 -6.77 2.90 -12.07
CA LEU A 552 -6.53 3.97 -13.03
C LEU A 552 -6.34 5.32 -12.33
N GLN A 553 -7.21 5.67 -11.39
CA GLN A 553 -7.12 6.92 -10.63
C GLN A 553 -5.80 6.96 -9.83
N ARG A 554 -5.47 5.88 -9.13
CA ARG A 554 -4.22 5.75 -8.36
C ARG A 554 -2.98 5.90 -9.23
N MET A 555 -3.00 5.29 -10.42
CA MET A 555 -1.93 5.45 -11.39
C MET A 555 -1.80 6.90 -11.84
N LEU A 556 -2.91 7.57 -12.21
CA LEU A 556 -2.89 8.97 -12.63
C LEU A 556 -2.38 9.90 -11.51
N SER A 557 -2.83 9.67 -10.27
CA SER A 557 -2.31 10.41 -9.11
C SER A 557 -0.81 10.23 -8.91
N ALA A 558 -0.30 9.03 -9.15
CA ALA A 558 1.13 8.74 -9.03
C ALA A 558 1.96 9.37 -10.16
N VAL A 559 1.57 9.17 -11.43
CA VAL A 559 2.34 9.68 -12.57
C VAL A 559 2.29 11.20 -12.66
N SER A 560 1.20 11.84 -12.24
CA SER A 560 1.11 13.30 -12.15
C SER A 560 2.07 13.91 -11.13
N ARG A 561 2.63 13.08 -10.25
CA ARG A 561 3.64 13.45 -9.24
C ARG A 561 5.04 12.93 -9.58
N GLY A 562 5.21 12.49 -10.83
CA GLY A 562 6.49 12.07 -11.38
C GLY A 562 6.93 10.68 -10.96
N ASN A 563 6.03 9.81 -10.56
CA ASN A 563 6.33 8.40 -10.41
C ASN A 563 6.56 7.78 -11.79
N THR A 564 7.67 7.10 -11.98
CA THR A 564 8.08 6.48 -13.25
C THR A 564 7.98 4.97 -13.22
N MET A 565 7.58 4.41 -12.06
CA MET A 565 7.34 2.99 -11.91
C MET A 565 5.98 2.71 -11.27
N ILE A 566 5.26 1.77 -11.86
CA ILE A 566 4.01 1.23 -11.37
C ILE A 566 4.20 -0.26 -11.15
N TYR A 567 3.88 -0.73 -9.94
CA TYR A 567 3.89 -2.13 -9.63
C TYR A 567 2.47 -2.63 -9.39
N TRP A 568 1.94 -3.42 -10.31
CA TRP A 568 0.64 -4.08 -10.16
C TRP A 568 0.79 -5.32 -9.28
N TYR A 569 0.36 -5.26 -8.06
CA TYR A 569 0.45 -6.39 -7.14
C TYR A 569 -0.91 -7.07 -6.94
N THR A 570 -1.01 -8.29 -7.13
CA THR A 570 -0.15 -9.22 -7.84
C THR A 570 -1.00 -9.95 -8.87
N TYR A 571 -0.49 -10.11 -10.05
CA TYR A 571 -1.11 -10.97 -11.04
C TYR A 571 -0.56 -12.37 -10.85
N GLY A 572 -1.42 -13.28 -10.59
CA GLY A 572 -1.04 -14.68 -10.57
C GLY A 572 -2.23 -15.48 -11.00
N PRO A 573 -2.02 -16.62 -11.62
CA PRO A 573 -3.11 -17.55 -11.80
C PRO A 573 -3.71 -17.78 -10.41
N ASP A 574 -4.97 -17.82 -10.34
CA ASP A 574 -5.98 -17.79 -9.28
C ASP A 574 -5.72 -18.59 -8.00
N TYR A 575 -4.50 -18.75 -7.60
CA TYR A 575 -4.10 -19.60 -6.48
C TYR A 575 -3.49 -18.86 -5.31
N LYS A 576 -3.46 -17.50 -5.35
CA LYS A 576 -3.08 -16.72 -4.17
C LYS A 576 -4.21 -15.84 -3.71
N LYS A 577 -4.88 -16.28 -2.71
CA LYS A 577 -6.02 -15.59 -2.15
C LYS A 577 -5.67 -14.21 -1.60
N GLY A 578 -6.55 -13.28 -1.89
CA GLY A 578 -6.56 -11.94 -1.32
C GLY A 578 -5.52 -10.98 -1.89
N ASP A 579 -4.56 -11.47 -2.65
CA ASP A 579 -3.51 -10.65 -3.24
C ASP A 579 -3.47 -10.72 -4.77
N SER A 580 -4.02 -11.78 -5.40
CA SER A 580 -4.15 -11.84 -6.86
C SER A 580 -5.36 -11.05 -7.34
N PHE A 581 -5.17 -10.30 -8.43
CA PHE A 581 -6.27 -9.61 -9.08
C PHE A 581 -6.69 -10.26 -10.41
N SER A 582 -6.08 -11.37 -10.78
CA SER A 582 -6.40 -12.10 -12.01
C SER A 582 -7.79 -12.70 -12.05
N GLN A 583 -8.43 -12.88 -10.87
CA GLN A 583 -9.81 -13.33 -10.73
C GLN A 583 -10.86 -12.21 -10.73
N HIS A 584 -10.42 -10.96 -10.81
CA HIS A 584 -11.29 -9.81 -10.75
C HIS A 584 -11.41 -9.15 -12.13
N PRO A 585 -12.41 -9.51 -12.96
CA PRO A 585 -12.52 -9.01 -14.34
C PRO A 585 -12.52 -7.48 -14.43
N GLU A 586 -13.22 -6.81 -13.52
CA GLU A 586 -13.26 -5.36 -13.45
C GLU A 586 -11.87 -4.77 -13.16
N ALA A 587 -11.14 -5.34 -12.20
CA ALA A 587 -9.78 -4.90 -11.89
C ALA A 587 -8.83 -5.10 -13.07
N LEU A 588 -8.98 -6.22 -13.80
CA LEU A 588 -8.19 -6.47 -15.03
C LEU A 588 -8.50 -5.44 -16.11
N GLN A 589 -9.79 -5.17 -16.38
CA GLN A 589 -10.20 -4.20 -17.38
C GLN A 589 -9.68 -2.79 -17.03
N LEU A 590 -9.87 -2.34 -15.80
CA LEU A 590 -9.41 -1.02 -15.34
C LEU A 590 -7.88 -0.91 -15.34
N THR A 591 -7.16 -1.98 -15.02
CA THR A 591 -5.69 -1.99 -15.08
C THR A 591 -5.21 -1.92 -16.53
N SER A 592 -5.84 -2.66 -17.44
CA SER A 592 -5.57 -2.57 -18.87
C SER A 592 -5.86 -1.16 -19.42
N LYS A 593 -7.02 -0.59 -19.06
CA LYS A 593 -7.41 0.78 -19.43
C LYS A 593 -6.36 1.80 -18.96
N ALA A 594 -5.90 1.64 -17.72
CA ALA A 594 -4.86 2.50 -17.15
C ALA A 594 -3.53 2.41 -17.92
N ALA A 595 -3.07 1.21 -18.23
CA ALA A 595 -1.83 0.99 -18.96
C ALA A 595 -1.89 1.59 -20.37
N HIS A 596 -2.96 1.38 -21.10
CA HIS A 596 -3.14 1.90 -22.45
C HIS A 596 -3.32 3.43 -22.47
N LEU A 597 -4.01 4.00 -21.48
CA LEU A 597 -4.09 5.47 -21.34
C LEU A 597 -2.71 6.06 -21.06
N LEU A 598 -1.93 5.41 -20.19
CA LEU A 598 -0.56 5.84 -19.89
C LEU A 598 0.33 5.78 -21.14
N GLY A 599 0.24 4.71 -21.92
CA GLY A 599 0.99 4.59 -23.18
C GLY A 599 0.60 5.64 -24.21
N ALA A 600 -0.69 5.98 -24.31
CA ALA A 600 -1.17 7.02 -25.24
C ALA A 600 -0.71 8.43 -24.85
N ALA A 601 -0.41 8.68 -23.59
CA ALA A 601 0.02 9.98 -23.07
C ALA A 601 1.51 10.00 -22.64
N GLU A 602 2.26 8.94 -22.84
CA GLU A 602 3.60 8.74 -22.28
C GLU A 602 4.58 9.87 -22.59
N ASP A 603 4.60 10.35 -23.83
CA ASP A 603 5.53 11.42 -24.25
C ASP A 603 5.28 12.75 -23.54
N ALA A 604 4.04 13.01 -23.13
CA ALA A 604 3.70 14.21 -22.36
C ALA A 604 3.93 14.01 -20.84
N LEU A 605 3.80 12.80 -20.35
CA LEU A 605 3.80 12.52 -18.91
C LEU A 605 5.16 12.09 -18.36
N TYR A 606 5.94 11.30 -19.12
CA TYR A 606 7.21 10.78 -18.64
C TYR A 606 8.25 11.89 -18.48
N GLY A 607 8.76 12.08 -17.26
CA GLY A 607 9.68 13.16 -16.93
C GLY A 607 9.03 14.53 -16.74
N ALA A 608 7.71 14.63 -16.89
CA ALA A 608 7.00 15.87 -16.68
C ALA A 608 6.97 16.27 -15.20
N GLN A 609 6.92 17.59 -14.96
CA GLN A 609 6.85 18.20 -13.64
C GLN A 609 5.59 19.06 -13.54
N TRP A 610 5.21 19.43 -12.34
CA TRP A 610 4.15 20.40 -12.13
C TRP A 610 4.50 21.72 -12.82
N ALA A 611 3.60 22.18 -13.67
CA ALA A 611 3.81 23.42 -14.43
C ALA A 611 3.81 24.66 -13.55
N VAL A 612 3.13 24.59 -12.40
CA VAL A 612 3.07 25.66 -11.40
C VAL A 612 3.42 25.05 -10.03
N PRO A 613 4.43 25.56 -9.34
CA PRO A 613 4.79 25.13 -8.00
C PRO A 613 3.64 25.35 -7.00
N ALA A 614 3.57 24.52 -5.96
CA ALA A 614 2.64 24.71 -4.86
C ALA A 614 3.01 25.97 -4.05
N GLU A 615 2.01 26.76 -3.72
CA GLU A 615 2.12 27.94 -2.85
C GLU A 615 1.56 27.68 -1.44
N VAL A 616 1.10 26.45 -1.19
CA VAL A 616 0.51 25.98 0.06
C VAL A 616 1.27 24.76 0.54
N ALA A 617 1.58 24.71 1.83
CA ALA A 617 2.21 23.56 2.44
C ALA A 617 1.37 23.00 3.60
N VAL A 618 1.44 21.69 3.80
CA VAL A 618 0.92 20.99 4.97
C VAL A 618 2.10 20.26 5.64
N VAL A 619 2.33 20.56 6.90
CA VAL A 619 3.41 19.94 7.67
C VAL A 619 3.01 18.52 8.08
N LYS A 620 3.83 17.56 7.75
CA LYS A 620 3.70 16.20 8.27
C LYS A 620 4.10 16.20 9.76
N PRO A 621 3.21 15.78 10.67
CA PRO A 621 3.44 15.94 12.10
C PRO A 621 4.33 14.83 12.70
N GLU A 622 5.61 14.83 12.38
CA GLU A 622 6.56 13.77 12.71
C GLU A 622 6.88 13.69 14.19
N THR A 623 7.20 14.83 14.81
CA THR A 623 7.45 14.89 16.26
C THR A 623 6.20 14.48 17.04
N THR A 624 5.01 14.89 16.59
CA THR A 624 3.74 14.42 17.16
C THR A 624 3.59 12.91 17.04
N GLN A 625 3.94 12.32 15.88
CA GLN A 625 3.88 10.87 15.68
C GLN A 625 4.80 10.12 16.64
N ARG A 626 6.02 10.61 16.83
CA ARG A 626 6.97 10.04 17.80
C ARG A 626 6.42 10.09 19.21
N TRP A 627 5.89 11.25 19.61
CA TRP A 627 5.27 11.42 20.94
C TRP A 627 3.98 10.64 21.11
N MET A 628 3.15 10.52 20.08
CA MET A 628 1.99 9.64 20.09
C MET A 628 2.38 8.20 20.47
N ASN A 629 3.43 7.67 19.85
CA ASN A 629 3.92 6.33 20.16
C ASN A 629 4.56 6.24 21.56
N LEU A 630 5.38 7.22 21.95
CA LEU A 630 6.03 7.27 23.27
C LEU A 630 5.02 7.36 24.42
N SER A 631 3.89 8.02 24.18
CA SER A 631 2.84 8.23 25.20
C SER A 631 1.78 7.12 25.23
N GLY A 632 1.78 6.19 24.28
CA GLY A 632 0.79 5.12 24.21
C GLY A 632 -0.50 5.52 23.47
N ASN A 633 -0.39 6.38 22.49
CA ASN A 633 -1.47 6.83 21.60
C ASN A 633 -2.63 7.55 22.30
N PRO A 634 -2.37 8.64 23.05
CA PRO A 634 -3.46 9.39 23.65
C PRO A 634 -4.38 10.00 22.58
N PRO A 635 -5.68 10.14 22.86
CA PRO A 635 -6.69 10.53 21.88
C PRO A 635 -6.38 11.84 21.14
N HIS A 636 -5.92 12.86 21.84
CA HIS A 636 -5.61 14.18 21.26
C HIS A 636 -4.41 14.14 20.31
N LEU A 637 -3.35 13.38 20.64
CA LEU A 637 -2.19 13.23 19.74
C LEU A 637 -2.56 12.44 18.48
N THR A 638 -3.37 11.38 18.64
CA THR A 638 -3.88 10.59 17.53
C THR A 638 -4.75 11.45 16.61
N ALA A 639 -5.63 12.28 17.21
CA ALA A 639 -6.48 13.18 16.44
C ALA A 639 -5.67 14.24 15.67
N ALA A 640 -4.70 14.88 16.32
CA ALA A 640 -3.85 15.88 15.69
C ALA A 640 -3.05 15.31 14.52
N TRP A 641 -2.52 14.12 14.70
CA TRP A 641 -1.77 13.43 13.65
C TRP A 641 -2.64 13.03 12.46
N GLU A 642 -3.82 12.46 12.68
CA GLU A 642 -4.77 12.11 11.62
C GLU A 642 -5.34 13.34 10.90
N ASN A 643 -5.52 14.44 11.60
CA ASN A 643 -6.10 15.67 11.08
C ASN A 643 -5.29 16.23 9.89
N ALA A 644 -3.97 16.11 9.91
CA ALA A 644 -3.11 16.66 8.84
C ALA A 644 -3.44 16.10 7.46
N LYS A 645 -3.71 14.78 7.35
CA LYS A 645 -4.07 14.14 6.08
C LYS A 645 -5.40 14.64 5.53
N TRP A 646 -6.36 14.87 6.40
CA TRP A 646 -7.67 15.34 6.00
C TRP A 646 -7.69 16.85 5.72
N VAL A 647 -6.78 17.62 6.34
CA VAL A 647 -6.48 19.01 5.93
C VAL A 647 -5.93 19.02 4.50
N TYR A 648 -4.95 18.17 4.19
CA TYR A 648 -4.46 17.99 2.82
C TYR A 648 -5.59 17.62 1.85
N THR A 649 -6.44 16.64 2.21
CA THR A 649 -7.56 16.21 1.38
C THR A 649 -8.55 17.35 1.12
N ALA A 650 -8.89 18.15 2.13
CA ALA A 650 -9.79 19.29 1.98
C ALA A 650 -9.23 20.36 1.03
N LEU A 651 -7.92 20.64 1.12
CA LEU A 651 -7.22 21.54 0.21
C LEU A 651 -7.20 21.01 -1.23
N GLN A 652 -6.96 19.73 -1.39
CA GLN A 652 -6.98 19.04 -2.69
C GLN A 652 -8.39 19.08 -3.32
N HIS A 653 -9.45 18.86 -2.52
CA HIS A 653 -10.85 19.00 -2.96
C HIS A 653 -11.25 20.47 -3.22
N ALA A 654 -10.44 21.42 -2.80
CA ALA A 654 -10.52 22.81 -3.24
C ALA A 654 -9.62 23.12 -4.44
N HIS A 655 -9.05 22.11 -5.07
CA HIS A 655 -8.14 22.17 -6.23
C HIS A 655 -6.87 23.00 -6.00
N ILE A 656 -6.43 23.11 -4.77
CA ILE A 656 -5.22 23.85 -4.39
C ILE A 656 -4.02 22.90 -4.48
N PRO A 657 -2.98 23.24 -5.24
CA PRO A 657 -1.71 22.51 -5.19
C PRO A 657 -1.08 22.60 -3.81
N VAL A 658 -0.71 21.45 -3.22
CA VAL A 658 -0.20 21.37 -1.85
C VAL A 658 1.10 20.58 -1.81
N ASP A 659 2.09 21.09 -1.09
CA ASP A 659 3.31 20.38 -0.74
C ASP A 659 3.21 19.85 0.69
N PRO A 660 3.26 18.53 0.92
CA PRO A 660 3.60 17.99 2.23
C PRO A 660 5.08 18.27 2.52
N ILE A 661 5.37 18.95 3.62
CA ILE A 661 6.73 19.28 4.05
C ILE A 661 7.02 18.72 5.44
N ASP A 662 8.29 18.56 5.78
CA ASP A 662 8.72 18.07 7.07
C ASP A 662 9.27 19.20 7.98
N GLU A 663 9.56 18.84 9.22
CA GLU A 663 10.07 19.77 10.23
C GLU A 663 11.51 20.25 9.92
N ILE A 664 12.31 19.46 9.22
CA ILE A 664 13.66 19.86 8.79
C ILE A 664 13.55 20.96 7.72
N MET A 665 12.60 20.79 6.79
CA MET A 665 12.36 21.84 5.78
C MET A 665 11.91 23.16 6.40
N LEU A 666 11.13 23.11 7.48
CA LEU A 666 10.76 24.31 8.24
C LEU A 666 11.96 24.99 8.91
N ALA A 667 12.89 24.19 9.42
CA ALA A 667 14.07 24.70 10.14
C ALA A 667 15.12 25.34 9.22
N GLU A 668 15.39 24.72 8.08
CA GLU A 668 16.57 24.95 7.25
C GLU A 668 16.28 25.67 5.92
N ASN A 669 15.05 25.57 5.39
CA ASN A 669 14.76 26.06 4.05
C ASN A 669 14.23 27.50 4.02
N ASP A 670 14.37 28.11 2.86
CA ASP A 670 13.60 29.29 2.51
C ASP A 670 12.15 28.90 2.23
N LEU A 671 11.24 29.39 3.06
CA LEU A 671 9.80 29.11 2.99
C LEU A 671 9.03 30.16 2.17
N SER A 672 9.71 31.10 1.54
CA SER A 672 9.10 32.22 0.79
C SER A 672 8.23 31.79 -0.39
N GLN A 673 8.41 30.59 -0.88
CA GLN A 673 7.56 29.96 -1.89
C GLN A 673 6.11 29.78 -1.37
N TYR A 674 5.94 29.51 -0.07
CA TYR A 674 4.63 29.24 0.49
C TYR A 674 3.97 30.51 1.02
N LYS A 675 2.74 30.74 0.64
CA LYS A 675 1.92 31.84 1.15
C LYS A 675 1.22 31.49 2.45
N ILE A 676 0.92 30.19 2.62
CA ILE A 676 0.32 29.65 3.83
C ILE A 676 0.85 28.25 4.13
N ILE A 677 1.13 28.00 5.41
CA ILE A 677 1.59 26.71 5.92
C ILE A 677 0.60 26.22 6.98
N TYR A 678 0.13 24.99 6.82
CA TYR A 678 -0.79 24.30 7.72
C TYR A 678 -0.02 23.37 8.66
N VAL A 679 -0.24 23.49 9.96
CA VAL A 679 0.38 22.66 10.99
C VAL A 679 -0.69 22.11 11.93
N SER A 680 -0.86 20.79 11.95
CA SER A 680 -1.81 20.11 12.85
C SER A 680 -1.14 19.42 14.03
N GLY A 681 0.20 19.32 14.02
CA GLY A 681 0.96 18.62 15.04
C GLY A 681 0.99 19.34 16.39
N THR A 682 0.75 18.63 17.48
CA THR A 682 0.87 19.17 18.86
C THR A 682 2.31 19.37 19.28
N HIS A 683 3.18 18.48 18.84
CA HIS A 683 4.63 18.54 19.06
C HIS A 683 5.35 18.88 17.76
N ILE A 684 6.37 19.71 17.88
CA ILE A 684 7.26 20.12 16.77
C ILE A 684 8.65 20.37 17.34
N THR A 685 9.70 20.17 16.57
CA THR A 685 11.06 20.50 17.01
C THR A 685 11.22 22.02 17.25
N LYS A 686 12.04 22.42 18.24
CA LYS A 686 12.34 23.84 18.50
C LYS A 686 12.83 24.56 17.26
N GLN A 687 13.71 23.92 16.50
CA GLN A 687 14.27 24.52 15.28
C GLN A 687 13.18 24.76 14.22
N ALA A 688 12.26 23.82 14.04
CA ALA A 688 11.14 24.01 13.12
C ALA A 688 10.15 25.09 13.61
N ALA A 689 9.88 25.15 14.92
CA ALA A 689 9.07 26.20 15.52
C ALA A 689 9.68 27.60 15.27
N GLN A 690 10.98 27.75 15.45
CA GLN A 690 11.71 28.99 15.14
C GLN A 690 11.66 29.32 13.63
N GLY A 691 11.74 28.31 12.77
CA GLY A 691 11.56 28.46 11.32
C GLY A 691 10.18 29.03 10.97
N LEU A 692 9.13 28.52 11.59
CA LEU A 692 7.74 29.02 11.44
C LEU A 692 7.61 30.47 11.94
N LEU A 693 8.18 30.79 13.09
CA LEU A 693 8.16 32.16 13.61
C LEU A 693 8.81 33.15 12.63
N ARG A 694 10.00 32.85 12.14
CA ARG A 694 10.67 33.66 11.11
C ARG A 694 9.84 33.79 9.81
N TYR A 695 9.16 32.73 9.43
CA TYR A 695 8.29 32.72 8.25
C TYR A 695 7.10 33.68 8.41
N VAL A 696 6.42 33.63 9.55
CA VAL A 696 5.29 34.53 9.83
C VAL A 696 5.76 35.97 9.98
N GLU A 697 6.84 36.22 10.72
CA GLU A 697 7.44 37.57 10.86
C GLU A 697 7.74 38.22 9.50
N LYS A 698 8.14 37.42 8.51
CA LYS A 698 8.42 37.89 7.15
C LYS A 698 7.20 38.05 6.27
N GLY A 699 5.99 37.79 6.75
CA GLY A 699 4.74 37.99 6.03
C GLY A 699 4.03 36.71 5.57
N GLY A 700 4.51 35.54 5.97
CA GLY A 700 3.82 34.28 5.72
C GLY A 700 2.57 34.11 6.56
N THR A 701 1.67 33.24 6.13
CA THR A 701 0.47 32.87 6.89
C THR A 701 0.61 31.49 7.50
N LEU A 702 0.37 31.38 8.80
CA LEU A 702 0.33 30.10 9.52
C LEU A 702 -1.13 29.73 9.84
N TYR A 703 -1.48 28.49 9.59
CA TYR A 703 -2.75 27.90 10.01
C TYR A 703 -2.48 26.72 10.94
N THR A 704 -3.01 26.76 12.17
CA THR A 704 -2.88 25.65 13.11
C THR A 704 -4.23 25.26 13.69
N SER A 705 -4.34 24.02 14.18
CA SER A 705 -5.61 23.49 14.67
C SER A 705 -5.41 22.38 15.68
N GLY A 706 -6.43 22.15 16.50
CA GLY A 706 -6.49 20.98 17.36
C GLY A 706 -5.34 20.85 18.36
N TRP A 707 -5.05 21.94 19.09
CA TRP A 707 -3.95 22.00 20.05
C TRP A 707 -2.55 21.88 19.40
N GLY A 708 -2.43 22.32 18.15
CA GLY A 708 -1.18 22.33 17.42
C GLY A 708 -0.12 23.25 18.05
N LEU A 709 1.17 22.90 17.89
CA LEU A 709 2.33 23.70 18.28
C LEU A 709 2.44 23.98 19.78
N VAL A 710 2.05 23.05 20.65
CA VAL A 710 2.06 23.26 22.12
C VAL A 710 3.39 22.86 22.75
N ARG A 711 4.05 21.83 22.24
CA ARG A 711 5.24 21.21 22.85
C ARG A 711 6.38 21.01 21.86
N ASP A 712 7.58 20.96 22.40
CA ASP A 712 8.79 20.64 21.66
C ASP A 712 9.12 19.14 21.64
N GLU A 713 10.24 18.78 21.01
CA GLU A 713 10.76 17.40 20.94
C GLU A 713 11.13 16.80 22.30
N ALA A 714 11.40 17.65 23.30
CA ALA A 714 11.63 17.24 24.69
C ALA A 714 10.34 17.24 25.54
N ASN A 715 9.17 17.32 24.90
CA ASN A 715 7.86 17.41 25.54
C ASN A 715 7.70 18.63 26.48
N GLN A 716 8.47 19.71 26.22
CA GLN A 716 8.38 20.97 26.98
C GLN A 716 7.46 21.96 26.26
N PRO A 717 6.79 22.87 27.00
CA PRO A 717 5.97 23.91 26.38
C PRO A 717 6.78 24.82 25.45
N LEU A 718 6.19 25.17 24.31
CA LEU A 718 6.73 26.12 23.33
C LEU A 718 6.14 27.51 23.62
N ALA A 719 6.64 28.19 24.65
CA ALA A 719 6.10 29.49 25.10
C ALA A 719 6.18 30.58 24.03
N GLU A 720 7.29 30.67 23.29
CA GLU A 720 7.50 31.69 22.24
C GLU A 720 6.45 31.61 21.14
N ILE A 721 6.11 30.40 20.70
CA ILE A 721 5.13 30.24 19.63
C ILE A 721 3.70 30.57 20.11
N GLN A 722 3.38 30.35 21.40
CA GLN A 722 2.05 30.68 21.93
C GLN A 722 1.74 32.19 21.81
N THR A 723 2.73 33.05 22.04
CA THR A 723 2.59 34.48 21.84
C THR A 723 2.30 34.81 20.37
N ALA A 724 3.04 34.19 19.45
CA ALA A 724 2.80 34.37 18.02
C ALA A 724 1.43 33.86 17.54
N LEU A 725 0.84 32.89 18.24
CA LEU A 725 -0.51 32.38 17.95
C LEU A 725 -1.62 33.35 18.47
N GLY A 726 -1.30 34.37 19.25
CA GLY A 726 -2.27 35.29 19.86
C GLY A 726 -3.16 34.60 20.89
N LEU A 727 -2.61 33.67 21.63
CA LEU A 727 -3.29 32.88 22.65
C LEU A 727 -2.63 33.04 24.02
N GLN A 728 -3.47 33.10 25.05
CA GLN A 728 -3.08 32.94 26.43
C GLN A 728 -2.72 31.48 26.76
N VAL A 729 -2.84 31.04 28.02
CA VAL A 729 -2.59 29.66 28.43
C VAL A 729 -3.53 28.70 27.70
N ARG A 730 -2.98 27.63 27.14
CA ARG A 730 -3.71 26.57 26.47
C ARG A 730 -3.87 25.33 27.35
N ALA A 731 -5.05 24.79 27.39
CA ALA A 731 -5.37 23.54 28.05
C ALA A 731 -5.49 22.39 27.04
N GLU A 732 -5.32 21.17 27.52
CA GLU A 732 -5.58 20.00 26.65
C GLU A 732 -7.01 20.03 26.11
N PRO A 733 -7.21 19.56 24.85
CA PRO A 733 -8.54 19.50 24.27
C PRO A 733 -9.50 18.60 25.06
N GLU A 734 -10.75 19.06 25.16
CA GLU A 734 -11.86 18.20 25.59
C GLU A 734 -12.12 17.16 24.50
N MET A 735 -11.77 15.89 24.75
CA MET A 735 -11.93 14.80 23.78
C MET A 735 -13.20 14.00 24.06
N TRP A 736 -14.08 13.92 23.09
CA TRP A 736 -15.34 13.16 23.20
C TRP A 736 -15.31 11.86 22.44
N TYR A 737 -14.40 11.76 21.49
CA TYR A 737 -14.30 10.60 20.61
C TYR A 737 -12.84 10.21 20.37
N ARG A 738 -12.57 8.93 20.46
CA ARG A 738 -11.25 8.39 20.12
C ARG A 738 -11.16 8.15 18.61
N VAL A 739 -10.23 8.79 17.97
CA VAL A 739 -9.87 8.46 16.58
C VAL A 739 -9.09 7.15 16.60
N SER A 740 -9.70 6.07 16.12
CA SER A 740 -8.98 4.81 15.97
C SER A 740 -7.96 4.92 14.84
N LEU A 741 -6.71 4.54 15.11
CA LEU A 741 -5.67 4.48 14.09
C LEU A 741 -6.04 3.59 12.90
N TYR A 742 -6.90 2.61 13.13
CA TYR A 742 -7.44 1.73 12.10
C TYR A 742 -8.83 2.15 11.62
N GLY A 743 -9.63 2.76 12.47
CA GLY A 743 -10.97 3.24 12.16
C GLY A 743 -10.99 4.42 11.20
N ALA A 744 -9.93 5.25 11.23
CA ALA A 744 -9.74 6.32 10.26
C ALA A 744 -9.51 5.81 8.83
N THR A 745 -9.08 4.56 8.67
CA THR A 745 -8.74 3.96 7.38
C THR A 745 -9.70 2.87 6.93
N ARG A 746 -10.63 2.47 7.81
CA ARG A 746 -11.57 1.37 7.54
C ARG A 746 -12.96 1.78 7.98
N ILE A 747 -13.85 1.93 7.02
CA ILE A 747 -15.28 2.14 7.23
C ILE A 747 -15.84 1.01 8.12
N GLU A 748 -15.31 -0.19 7.91
CA GLU A 748 -15.78 -1.41 8.57
C GLU A 748 -15.50 -1.47 10.08
N SER A 749 -14.56 -0.67 10.56
CA SER A 749 -14.18 -0.63 11.98
C SER A 749 -14.74 0.58 12.72
N TYR A 750 -15.62 1.35 12.08
CA TYR A 750 -16.29 2.46 12.72
C TYR A 750 -17.36 1.95 13.69
N ASP A 751 -17.00 1.87 14.95
CA ASP A 751 -17.91 1.61 16.05
C ASP A 751 -18.01 2.86 16.92
N GLU A 752 -19.13 3.55 16.79
CA GLU A 752 -19.38 4.80 17.51
C GLU A 752 -19.40 4.61 19.03
N GLN A 753 -19.89 3.48 19.50
CA GLN A 753 -20.01 3.23 20.95
C GLN A 753 -18.65 2.91 21.58
N SER A 754 -17.84 2.06 20.97
CA SER A 754 -16.54 1.67 21.51
C SER A 754 -15.50 2.79 21.47
N ASN A 755 -15.69 3.79 20.63
CA ASN A 755 -14.76 4.93 20.51
C ASN A 755 -15.20 6.17 21.28
N ARG A 756 -16.37 6.15 21.92
CA ARG A 756 -16.88 7.29 22.68
C ARG A 756 -16.15 7.42 24.01
N LEU A 757 -15.61 8.60 24.29
CA LEU A 757 -14.90 8.93 25.51
C LEU A 757 -15.79 9.69 26.50
N ALA A 758 -16.59 10.63 25.98
CA ALA A 758 -17.48 11.47 26.76
C ALA A 758 -18.71 11.88 25.93
N PRO A 759 -19.82 12.31 26.58
CA PRO A 759 -20.92 12.95 25.91
C PRO A 759 -20.47 14.24 25.22
N VAL A 760 -20.97 14.49 24.01
CA VAL A 760 -20.69 15.74 23.29
C VAL A 760 -21.57 16.83 23.85
N PRO A 761 -21.01 17.94 24.39
CA PRO A 761 -21.83 19.03 24.92
C PRO A 761 -22.56 19.75 23.77
N SER A 762 -23.86 20.01 23.94
CA SER A 762 -24.64 20.79 22.97
C SER A 762 -24.12 22.23 22.80
N SER A 763 -23.48 22.77 23.84
CA SER A 763 -22.81 24.08 23.83
C SER A 763 -21.57 24.15 22.96
N ALA A 764 -20.98 22.99 22.62
CA ALA A 764 -19.80 22.88 21.76
C ALA A 764 -20.12 22.97 20.27
N ARG A 765 -21.37 23.26 19.88
CA ARG A 765 -21.74 23.42 18.47
C ARG A 765 -21.02 24.63 17.86
N PHE A 766 -20.25 24.40 16.80
CA PHE A 766 -19.66 25.45 15.98
C PHE A 766 -20.78 26.19 15.26
N VAL A 767 -20.84 27.51 15.40
CA VAL A 767 -21.90 28.33 14.82
C VAL A 767 -21.41 29.23 13.69
N GLY A 768 -20.11 29.14 13.37
CA GLY A 768 -19.51 29.93 12.31
C GLY A 768 -19.37 31.41 12.65
N GLY A 769 -19.34 32.23 11.62
CA GLY A 769 -19.22 33.71 11.65
C GLY A 769 -19.57 34.28 10.29
N GLU A 770 -19.36 35.57 10.09
CA GLU A 770 -19.67 36.22 8.80
C GLU A 770 -18.96 35.61 7.61
N ALA A 771 -17.70 35.21 7.83
CA ALA A 771 -16.82 34.68 6.82
C ALA A 771 -17.05 33.19 6.53
N ILE A 772 -17.58 32.42 7.48
CA ILE A 772 -17.73 30.95 7.41
C ILE A 772 -19.15 30.60 7.85
N LYS A 773 -20.02 30.40 6.88
CA LYS A 773 -21.42 30.02 7.13
C LYS A 773 -21.54 28.49 7.23
N SER A 774 -21.15 27.94 8.38
CA SER A 774 -21.29 26.51 8.66
C SER A 774 -21.70 26.34 10.11
N SER A 775 -22.53 25.34 10.40
CA SER A 775 -22.92 25.00 11.75
C SER A 775 -22.94 23.48 11.93
N PHE A 776 -22.16 22.99 12.89
CA PHE A 776 -22.07 21.56 13.23
C PHE A 776 -21.51 21.41 14.64
N THR A 777 -21.70 20.25 15.23
CA THR A 777 -21.04 19.91 16.48
C THR A 777 -19.77 19.13 16.17
N PRO A 778 -18.58 19.57 16.62
CA PRO A 778 -17.38 18.79 16.48
C PRO A 778 -17.53 17.40 17.09
N VAL A 779 -17.20 16.37 16.36
CA VAL A 779 -17.40 14.98 16.80
C VAL A 779 -16.25 14.48 17.65
N VAL A 780 -15.02 14.92 17.35
CA VAL A 780 -13.82 14.38 17.96
C VAL A 780 -13.51 15.06 19.30
N GLY A 781 -13.58 16.38 19.33
CA GLY A 781 -13.28 17.18 20.52
C GLY A 781 -13.05 18.65 20.19
N ARG A 782 -12.84 19.46 21.19
CA ARG A 782 -12.51 20.89 21.05
C ARG A 782 -11.44 21.34 22.02
N GLU A 783 -10.72 22.36 21.65
CA GLU A 783 -9.88 23.19 22.50
C GLU A 783 -10.62 24.47 22.85
N VAL A 784 -10.57 24.89 24.11
CA VAL A 784 -11.09 26.17 24.56
C VAL A 784 -10.04 27.23 24.27
N LEU A 785 -10.21 27.99 23.19
CA LEU A 785 -9.31 29.06 22.82
C LEU A 785 -9.54 30.28 23.73
N ARG A 786 -8.46 30.84 24.26
CA ARG A 786 -8.43 32.10 25.03
C ARG A 786 -7.56 33.10 24.29
N PRO A 787 -8.17 33.89 23.36
CA PRO A 787 -7.42 34.83 22.55
C PRO A 787 -6.87 36.01 23.37
N GLU A 788 -5.73 36.54 22.95
CA GLU A 788 -5.25 37.82 23.37
C GLU A 788 -6.19 38.95 22.92
N SER A 789 -6.12 40.10 23.55
CA SER A 789 -7.04 41.21 23.31
C SER A 789 -7.01 41.80 21.91
N ASP A 790 -5.89 41.65 21.21
CA ASP A 790 -5.65 42.07 19.84
C ASP A 790 -5.93 41.01 18.80
N SER A 791 -6.36 39.81 19.20
CA SER A 791 -6.76 38.73 18.30
C SER A 791 -8.21 38.86 17.87
N GLU A 792 -8.46 38.74 16.59
CA GLU A 792 -9.81 38.73 16.00
C GLU A 792 -10.47 37.36 16.14
N ILE A 793 -11.70 37.34 16.64
CA ILE A 793 -12.50 36.09 16.69
C ILE A 793 -13.26 35.93 15.38
N VAL A 794 -12.83 34.95 14.57
CA VAL A 794 -13.42 34.65 13.25
C VAL A 794 -14.69 33.80 13.38
N ALA A 795 -14.75 32.90 14.36
CA ALA A 795 -15.90 32.03 14.61
C ALA A 795 -16.00 31.64 16.09
N ARG A 796 -17.20 31.27 16.52
CA ARG A 796 -17.49 30.86 17.92
C ARG A 796 -18.18 29.50 18.00
N PHE A 797 -18.10 28.91 19.18
CA PHE A 797 -19.03 27.87 19.61
C PHE A 797 -20.31 28.47 20.18
N ALA A 798 -21.35 27.65 20.33
CA ALA A 798 -22.66 28.09 20.80
C ALA A 798 -22.64 28.66 22.24
N ASP A 799 -21.66 28.23 23.06
CA ASP A 799 -21.41 28.79 24.41
C ASP A 799 -20.66 30.14 24.38
N GLY A 800 -20.38 30.70 23.22
CA GLY A 800 -19.66 31.95 23.06
C GLY A 800 -18.14 31.83 23.03
N VAL A 801 -17.55 30.66 23.35
CA VAL A 801 -16.12 30.44 23.30
C VAL A 801 -15.61 30.59 21.86
N ALA A 802 -14.42 31.19 21.71
CA ALA A 802 -13.78 31.31 20.40
C ALA A 802 -13.48 29.92 19.82
N ALA A 803 -13.95 29.68 18.59
CA ALA A 803 -13.74 28.44 17.84
C ALA A 803 -12.67 28.60 16.77
N MET A 804 -12.50 29.81 16.25
CA MET A 804 -11.45 30.18 15.30
C MET A 804 -11.06 31.63 15.54
N ILE A 805 -9.77 31.89 15.57
CA ILE A 805 -9.20 33.21 15.69
C ILE A 805 -8.24 33.53 14.55
N ARG A 806 -8.01 34.80 14.32
CA ARG A 806 -6.95 35.37 13.46
C ARG A 806 -6.12 36.32 14.27
N HIS A 807 -4.79 36.19 14.21
CA HIS A 807 -3.87 37.09 14.92
C HIS A 807 -2.79 37.59 13.98
N SER A 808 -2.32 38.82 14.17
CA SER A 808 -1.22 39.39 13.41
C SER A 808 0.08 39.22 14.18
N TYR A 809 1.10 38.65 13.53
CA TYR A 809 2.42 38.52 14.13
C TYR A 809 3.50 38.95 13.13
N GLY A 810 4.30 39.95 13.50
CA GLY A 810 5.22 40.57 12.56
C GLY A 810 4.50 41.15 11.35
N ARG A 811 4.86 40.74 10.15
CA ARG A 811 4.16 41.15 8.92
C ARG A 811 3.14 40.10 8.42
N GLY A 812 3.05 38.97 9.10
CA GLY A 812 2.21 37.85 8.71
C GLY A 812 0.98 37.69 9.56
N GLN A 813 0.26 36.60 9.30
CA GLN A 813 -0.99 36.28 9.97
C GLN A 813 -0.99 34.83 10.47
N VAL A 814 -1.72 34.61 11.55
CA VAL A 814 -1.90 33.27 12.13
C VAL A 814 -3.40 33.00 12.29
N TYR A 815 -3.83 31.84 11.82
CA TYR A 815 -5.16 31.29 12.08
C TYR A 815 -5.03 30.13 13.08
N VAL A 816 -5.85 30.17 14.13
CA VAL A 816 -5.93 29.07 15.10
C VAL A 816 -7.36 28.56 15.16
N VAL A 817 -7.52 27.24 15.00
CA VAL A 817 -8.83 26.56 15.05
C VAL A 817 -8.88 25.63 16.26
N GLY A 818 -9.84 25.85 17.14
CA GLY A 818 -10.02 25.14 18.39
C GLY A 818 -10.70 23.75 18.27
N PHE A 819 -10.51 23.06 17.16
CA PHE A 819 -10.96 21.69 16.94
C PHE A 819 -10.12 21.04 15.81
N PHE A 820 -10.49 19.85 15.35
CA PHE A 820 -9.78 19.10 14.32
C PHE A 820 -10.50 19.19 12.97
N PRO A 821 -10.34 20.26 12.18
CA PRO A 821 -11.20 20.58 11.03
C PRO A 821 -11.08 19.54 9.90
N GLY A 822 -9.91 18.92 9.71
CA GLY A 822 -9.75 17.83 8.75
C GLY A 822 -10.55 16.59 9.15
N LEU A 823 -10.55 16.25 10.42
CA LEU A 823 -11.35 15.13 10.94
C LEU A 823 -12.84 15.42 10.81
N GLU A 824 -13.27 16.65 11.08
CA GLU A 824 -14.66 17.05 10.89
C GLU A 824 -15.09 17.00 9.43
N TYR A 825 -14.22 17.39 8.51
CA TYR A 825 -14.44 17.27 7.08
C TYR A 825 -14.64 15.82 6.64
N SER A 826 -13.89 14.90 7.25
CA SER A 826 -13.97 13.48 6.94
C SER A 826 -15.08 12.71 7.66
N THR A 827 -15.71 13.29 8.67
CA THR A 827 -16.66 12.57 9.54
C THR A 827 -17.86 12.05 8.77
N THR A 828 -18.36 12.84 7.82
CA THR A 828 -19.52 12.49 6.99
C THR A 828 -19.29 11.29 6.10
N VAL A 829 -18.03 11.03 5.72
CA VAL A 829 -17.66 9.94 4.78
C VAL A 829 -17.07 8.71 5.47
N ARG A 830 -17.06 8.66 6.79
CA ARG A 830 -16.57 7.51 7.58
C ARG A 830 -17.64 6.50 7.94
N ARG A 831 -18.89 6.83 7.71
CA ARG A 831 -20.01 5.95 8.02
C ARG A 831 -20.20 4.88 6.96
N PRO A 832 -20.70 3.69 7.32
CA PRO A 832 -20.88 2.58 6.37
C PRO A 832 -21.84 2.89 5.21
N ASP A 833 -22.73 3.84 5.38
CA ASP A 833 -23.78 4.25 4.45
C ASP A 833 -23.52 5.59 3.74
N PHE A 834 -22.28 6.05 3.76
CA PHE A 834 -21.94 7.34 3.14
C PHE A 834 -22.00 7.31 1.61
N ASN A 835 -22.24 8.49 1.05
CA ASN A 835 -22.11 8.75 -0.38
C ASN A 835 -20.98 9.76 -0.59
N MET A 836 -19.87 9.34 -1.18
CA MET A 836 -18.69 10.20 -1.35
C MET A 836 -18.97 11.45 -2.16
N HIS A 837 -19.78 11.33 -3.21
CA HIS A 837 -20.07 12.46 -4.08
C HIS A 837 -20.91 13.54 -3.39
N ARG A 838 -21.83 13.13 -2.52
CA ARG A 838 -22.77 14.04 -1.86
C ARG A 838 -22.31 14.49 -0.48
N ASP A 839 -21.66 13.61 0.27
CA ASP A 839 -21.54 13.75 1.72
C ASP A 839 -20.27 14.50 2.17
N PHE A 840 -19.38 14.89 1.27
CA PHE A 840 -18.31 15.83 1.58
C PHE A 840 -18.86 17.26 1.70
N ASP A 841 -18.93 17.76 2.93
CA ASP A 841 -19.51 19.04 3.27
C ASP A 841 -18.64 20.24 2.81
N SER A 842 -19.16 21.05 1.90
CA SER A 842 -18.44 22.20 1.36
C SER A 842 -18.17 23.29 2.41
N GLY A 843 -19.07 23.47 3.38
CA GLY A 843 -18.91 24.45 4.47
C GLY A 843 -17.75 24.08 5.38
N ARG A 844 -17.64 22.80 5.74
CA ARG A 844 -16.50 22.27 6.51
C ARG A 844 -15.19 22.36 5.72
N ARG A 845 -15.22 22.10 4.41
CA ARG A 845 -14.04 22.28 3.54
C ARG A 845 -13.55 23.72 3.56
N LEU A 846 -14.46 24.70 3.52
CA LEU A 846 -14.11 26.11 3.50
C LEU A 846 -13.45 26.58 4.81
N ILE A 847 -13.70 25.97 5.96
CA ILE A 847 -12.97 26.28 7.20
C ILE A 847 -11.46 26.09 7.00
N ILE A 848 -11.08 25.09 6.21
CA ILE A 848 -9.69 24.79 5.92
C ILE A 848 -9.21 25.58 4.69
N ALA A 849 -9.97 25.55 3.60
CA ALA A 849 -9.50 26.01 2.30
C ALA A 849 -9.61 27.53 2.10
N LYS A 850 -10.53 28.22 2.79
CA LYS A 850 -10.77 29.65 2.56
C LYS A 850 -9.52 30.52 2.79
N PRO A 851 -8.75 30.37 3.89
CA PRO A 851 -7.51 31.15 4.07
C PRO A 851 -6.51 30.95 2.92
N ALA A 852 -6.41 29.75 2.37
CA ALA A 852 -5.55 29.47 1.23
C ALA A 852 -6.10 30.07 -0.07
N LEU A 853 -7.42 29.99 -0.32
CA LEU A 853 -8.06 30.55 -1.52
C LEU A 853 -8.00 32.09 -1.60
N GLU A 854 -7.90 32.75 -0.45
CA GLU A 854 -7.69 34.21 -0.38
C GLU A 854 -6.26 34.60 -0.82
N LEU A 855 -5.30 33.72 -0.65
CA LEU A 855 -3.88 33.95 -0.93
C LEU A 855 -3.42 33.35 -2.26
N THR A 856 -4.06 32.29 -2.70
CA THR A 856 -3.64 31.48 -3.86
C THR A 856 -4.81 31.23 -4.81
N ARG A 857 -4.51 30.72 -5.99
CA ARG A 857 -5.55 30.34 -6.96
C ARG A 857 -5.33 28.92 -7.45
N PRO A 858 -6.39 28.11 -7.60
CA PRO A 858 -6.30 26.83 -8.26
C PRO A 858 -5.64 26.91 -9.64
N VAL A 859 -4.91 25.88 -10.02
CA VAL A 859 -4.25 25.78 -11.33
C VAL A 859 -5.13 25.02 -12.31
N VAL A 860 -5.67 23.89 -11.89
CA VAL A 860 -6.71 23.14 -12.59
C VAL A 860 -7.92 23.07 -11.66
N GLU A 861 -9.04 23.59 -12.13
CA GLU A 861 -10.26 23.74 -11.33
C GLU A 861 -11.42 23.03 -12.06
N PRO A 862 -11.56 21.71 -11.87
CA PRO A 862 -12.76 21.00 -12.32
C PRO A 862 -14.01 21.48 -11.58
N SER A 863 -15.17 21.38 -12.20
CA SER A 863 -16.46 21.78 -11.58
C SER A 863 -16.92 20.83 -10.47
N ASP A 864 -16.28 19.67 -10.32
CA ASP A 864 -16.52 18.71 -9.23
C ASP A 864 -15.32 18.64 -8.30
N PRO A 865 -15.48 18.81 -6.98
CA PRO A 865 -14.40 18.80 -6.01
C PRO A 865 -13.66 17.45 -5.90
N LEU A 866 -14.31 16.35 -6.31
CA LEU A 866 -13.73 15.02 -6.26
C LEU A 866 -12.92 14.66 -7.52
N VAL A 867 -12.76 15.58 -8.45
CA VAL A 867 -11.86 15.40 -9.59
C VAL A 867 -10.51 16.00 -9.26
N GLU A 868 -9.51 15.17 -9.16
CA GLU A 868 -8.12 15.59 -9.00
C GLU A 868 -7.53 15.98 -10.36
N GLY A 869 -7.17 17.26 -10.51
CA GLY A 869 -6.58 17.81 -11.73
C GLY A 869 -5.17 18.34 -11.51
N VAL A 870 -4.20 17.92 -12.32
CA VAL A 870 -2.81 18.38 -12.25
C VAL A 870 -2.32 18.83 -13.62
N LEU A 871 -1.82 20.07 -13.73
CA LEU A 871 -1.18 20.60 -14.94
C LEU A 871 0.32 20.26 -14.92
N LEU A 872 0.76 19.55 -15.93
CA LEU A 872 2.12 19.09 -16.12
C LEU A 872 2.80 19.76 -17.31
N LYS A 873 4.10 19.96 -17.21
CA LYS A 873 4.98 20.38 -18.30
C LYS A 873 6.17 19.45 -18.40
N ASN A 874 6.33 18.83 -19.54
CA ASN A 874 7.51 18.05 -19.86
C ASN A 874 8.62 19.01 -20.31
N THR A 875 9.71 19.07 -19.57
CA THR A 875 10.83 20.00 -19.85
C THR A 875 11.71 19.56 -21.01
N GLU A 876 11.70 18.26 -21.37
CA GLU A 876 12.52 17.72 -22.44
C GLU A 876 11.96 18.04 -23.83
N ASN A 877 10.64 17.97 -23.98
CA ASN A 877 9.96 18.14 -25.29
C ASN A 877 8.95 19.29 -25.33
N GLY A 878 8.77 20.01 -24.21
CA GLY A 878 7.87 21.15 -24.09
C GLY A 878 6.38 20.79 -24.06
N MET A 879 6.02 19.53 -24.14
CA MET A 879 4.61 19.08 -24.10
C MET A 879 3.96 19.40 -22.75
N ARG A 880 2.66 19.66 -22.79
CA ARG A 880 1.84 19.91 -21.59
C ARG A 880 0.68 18.95 -21.55
N ALA A 881 0.33 18.55 -20.36
CA ALA A 881 -0.82 17.69 -20.12
C ALA A 881 -1.54 18.08 -18.83
N VAL A 882 -2.82 17.80 -18.78
CA VAL A 882 -3.61 17.80 -17.55
C VAL A 882 -4.05 16.37 -17.29
N THR A 883 -3.63 15.82 -16.16
CA THR A 883 -4.19 14.55 -15.67
C THR A 883 -5.46 14.83 -14.88
N LEU A 884 -6.48 14.00 -15.07
CA LEU A 884 -7.76 14.05 -14.37
C LEU A 884 -8.06 12.70 -13.77
N ALA A 885 -8.14 12.60 -12.45
CA ALA A 885 -8.57 11.40 -11.76
C ALA A 885 -9.94 11.65 -11.08
N ASN A 886 -10.94 10.83 -11.40
CA ASN A 886 -12.29 10.98 -10.90
C ASN A 886 -12.48 10.12 -9.64
N TRP A 887 -12.57 10.75 -8.48
CA TRP A 887 -12.83 10.15 -7.18
C TRP A 887 -14.31 10.21 -6.75
N ALA A 888 -15.23 10.51 -7.66
CA ALA A 888 -16.66 10.51 -7.39
C ALA A 888 -17.20 9.07 -7.31
N TYR A 889 -17.62 8.68 -6.14
CA TYR A 889 -18.23 7.38 -5.87
C TYR A 889 -19.59 7.58 -5.21
N GLY A 890 -20.53 6.68 -5.54
CA GLY A 890 -21.86 6.66 -4.97
C GLY A 890 -21.90 6.13 -3.55
N ALA A 891 -23.07 5.67 -3.14
CA ALA A 891 -23.26 5.09 -1.82
C ALA A 891 -22.44 3.84 -1.61
N ALA A 892 -21.74 3.74 -0.50
CA ALA A 892 -21.03 2.54 -0.12
C ALA A 892 -22.00 1.47 0.35
N LYS A 893 -21.91 0.27 -0.23
CA LYS A 893 -22.53 -0.92 0.30
C LYS A 893 -21.44 -1.80 0.91
N LEU A 894 -21.62 -2.21 2.16
CA LEU A 894 -20.70 -3.16 2.78
C LEU A 894 -21.00 -4.55 2.26
N LYS A 895 -20.03 -5.14 1.59
CA LYS A 895 -20.05 -6.56 1.25
C LYS A 895 -19.04 -7.29 2.13
N GLU A 896 -19.44 -8.38 2.74
CA GLU A 896 -18.49 -9.30 3.33
C GLU A 896 -17.73 -9.98 2.18
N ASP A 897 -16.46 -9.68 2.08
CA ASP A 897 -15.61 -10.43 1.16
C ASP A 897 -15.35 -11.83 1.73
N THR A 898 -14.93 -12.74 0.86
CA THR A 898 -14.62 -14.11 1.23
C THR A 898 -13.49 -14.24 2.26
N SER A 899 -12.83 -13.12 2.61
CA SER A 899 -11.75 -13.06 3.61
C SER A 899 -12.22 -12.62 5.00
N HIS A 900 -13.52 -12.64 5.28
CA HIS A 900 -14.17 -12.08 6.48
C HIS A 900 -13.82 -10.60 6.72
N ARG A 901 -13.42 -9.91 5.70
CA ARG A 901 -13.15 -8.48 5.73
C ARG A 901 -14.30 -7.80 5.02
N ARG A 902 -15.00 -6.95 5.72
CA ARG A 902 -16.00 -6.11 5.10
C ARG A 902 -15.29 -5.15 4.16
N SER A 903 -15.60 -5.18 2.89
CA SER A 903 -15.16 -4.19 1.91
C SER A 903 -16.35 -3.36 1.46
N ALA A 904 -16.15 -2.06 1.35
CA ALA A 904 -17.15 -1.21 0.75
C ALA A 904 -17.12 -1.41 -0.77
N ILE A 905 -18.22 -1.89 -1.32
CA ILE A 905 -18.47 -1.78 -2.76
C ILE A 905 -19.09 -0.42 -2.98
N VAL A 906 -18.45 0.36 -3.81
CA VAL A 906 -18.94 1.66 -4.21
C VAL A 906 -19.10 1.67 -5.71
N GLU A 907 -20.24 2.20 -6.13
CA GLU A 907 -20.46 2.49 -7.52
C GLU A 907 -19.64 3.72 -7.92
N HIS A 908 -18.82 3.56 -8.92
CA HIS A 908 -18.14 4.69 -9.54
C HIS A 908 -19.14 5.55 -10.31
N LEU A 909 -19.03 6.87 -10.17
CA LEU A 909 -19.93 7.82 -10.83
C LEU A 909 -19.20 8.53 -11.98
N PRO A 910 -19.54 8.21 -13.23
CA PRO A 910 -19.10 9.01 -14.36
C PRO A 910 -19.66 10.42 -14.27
N LEU A 911 -18.82 11.41 -14.53
CA LEU A 911 -19.20 12.82 -14.51
C LEU A 911 -19.44 13.33 -15.94
N ASN A 912 -20.66 13.73 -16.22
CA ASN A 912 -21.05 14.24 -17.51
C ASN A 912 -20.93 15.77 -17.59
N CYS A 913 -20.51 16.28 -18.75
CA CYS A 913 -20.38 17.72 -19.02
C CYS A 913 -19.50 18.44 -17.99
N LEU A 914 -18.38 17.80 -17.63
CA LEU A 914 -17.43 18.36 -16.66
C LEU A 914 -16.79 19.62 -17.22
N LYS A 915 -16.93 20.75 -16.53
CA LYS A 915 -16.25 22.00 -16.85
C LYS A 915 -14.93 22.07 -16.11
N ILE A 916 -13.88 22.43 -16.83
CA ILE A 916 -12.52 22.48 -16.29
C ILE A 916 -11.91 23.82 -16.63
N LYS A 917 -11.55 24.59 -15.61
CA LYS A 917 -10.77 25.81 -15.78
C LYS A 917 -9.31 25.48 -15.56
N ILE A 918 -8.46 25.83 -16.52
CA ILE A 918 -7.02 25.59 -16.48
C ILE A 918 -6.32 26.94 -16.59
N ARG A 919 -5.61 27.33 -15.55
CA ARG A 919 -4.82 28.56 -15.52
C ARG A 919 -3.48 28.31 -16.20
N THR A 920 -3.25 29.05 -17.28
CA THR A 920 -2.02 28.99 -18.06
C THR A 920 -1.75 30.32 -18.76
N LYS A 921 -0.52 30.79 -18.72
CA LYS A 921 -0.06 31.96 -19.47
C LYS A 921 0.31 31.60 -20.92
N GLU A 922 0.37 30.37 -21.27
CA GLU A 922 0.78 29.84 -22.55
C GLU A 922 -0.35 29.93 -23.56
N LYS A 923 0.02 30.08 -24.83
CA LYS A 923 -0.96 30.08 -25.94
C LYS A 923 -1.33 28.65 -26.28
N ILE A 924 -2.54 28.26 -25.94
CA ILE A 924 -3.07 26.92 -26.26
C ILE A 924 -3.88 27.01 -27.55
N SER A 925 -3.58 26.14 -28.50
CA SER A 925 -4.26 26.04 -29.80
C SER A 925 -5.15 24.80 -29.92
N GLU A 926 -4.85 23.74 -29.18
CA GLU A 926 -5.59 22.47 -29.19
C GLU A 926 -5.66 21.89 -27.76
N VAL A 927 -6.79 21.32 -27.41
CA VAL A 927 -6.97 20.47 -26.24
C VAL A 927 -7.51 19.12 -26.69
N ARG A 928 -6.78 18.05 -26.44
CA ARG A 928 -7.14 16.71 -26.87
C ARG A 928 -7.30 15.76 -25.66
N SER A 929 -8.44 15.11 -25.54
CA SER A 929 -8.65 14.00 -24.61
C SER A 929 -7.99 12.73 -25.15
N CYS A 930 -7.12 12.11 -24.35
CA CYS A 930 -6.51 10.81 -24.68
C CYS A 930 -7.54 9.70 -24.60
N MET A 931 -8.42 9.74 -23.59
CA MET A 931 -9.43 8.73 -23.36
C MET A 931 -10.50 8.71 -24.42
N LEU A 932 -11.05 9.88 -24.75
CA LEU A 932 -12.08 10.03 -25.80
C LEU A 932 -11.47 10.04 -27.21
N ARG A 933 -10.15 10.21 -27.33
CA ARG A 933 -9.43 10.36 -28.61
C ARG A 933 -9.97 11.48 -29.49
N LYS A 934 -10.45 12.56 -28.86
CA LYS A 934 -11.12 13.71 -29.54
C LYS A 934 -10.48 15.02 -29.14
N ILE A 935 -10.52 15.96 -30.07
CA ILE A 935 -10.24 17.36 -29.77
C ILE A 935 -11.48 17.95 -29.08
N LEU A 936 -11.23 18.61 -27.95
CA LEU A 936 -12.26 19.22 -27.11
C LEU A 936 -12.43 20.67 -27.46
N LYS A 937 -13.66 21.18 -27.35
CA LYS A 937 -13.96 22.61 -27.41
C LYS A 937 -13.44 23.29 -26.15
N PHE A 938 -12.85 24.44 -26.32
CA PHE A 938 -12.46 25.29 -25.19
C PHE A 938 -12.62 26.78 -25.55
N THR A 939 -12.75 27.62 -24.54
CA THR A 939 -12.74 29.05 -24.63
C THR A 939 -11.60 29.62 -23.80
N LYS A 940 -11.13 30.84 -24.17
CA LYS A 940 -10.07 31.53 -23.44
C LYS A 940 -10.61 32.78 -22.81
N SER A 941 -10.29 33.04 -21.55
CA SER A 941 -10.58 34.26 -20.83
C SER A 941 -9.41 34.58 -19.88
N GLY A 942 -8.77 35.71 -20.12
CA GLY A 942 -7.61 36.14 -19.34
C GLY A 942 -6.45 35.16 -19.42
N ASP A 943 -5.96 34.73 -18.25
CA ASP A 943 -4.89 33.72 -18.06
C ASP A 943 -5.40 32.27 -17.96
N SER A 944 -6.65 32.05 -18.36
CA SER A 944 -7.28 30.74 -18.21
C SER A 944 -7.95 30.25 -19.48
N ILE A 945 -7.97 28.94 -19.68
CA ILE A 945 -8.82 28.28 -20.66
C ILE A 945 -9.93 27.50 -19.94
N PHE A 946 -11.08 27.40 -20.57
CA PHE A 946 -12.25 26.69 -20.06
C PHE A 946 -12.57 25.56 -21.02
N VAL A 947 -12.39 24.35 -20.57
CA VAL A 947 -12.59 23.11 -21.34
C VAL A 947 -13.88 22.46 -20.87
N GLU A 948 -14.66 21.96 -21.82
CA GLU A 948 -15.83 21.14 -21.53
C GLU A 948 -15.53 19.70 -21.94
N LEU A 949 -15.48 18.81 -20.96
CA LEU A 949 -15.26 17.39 -21.16
C LEU A 949 -16.62 16.68 -21.13
N PRO A 950 -17.03 16.04 -22.24
CA PRO A 950 -18.38 15.44 -22.33
C PRO A 950 -18.66 14.41 -21.26
N VAL A 951 -17.68 13.57 -20.95
CA VAL A 951 -17.75 12.57 -19.89
C VAL A 951 -16.35 12.33 -19.32
N LEU A 952 -16.25 12.24 -18.02
CA LEU A 952 -15.09 11.73 -17.29
C LEU A 952 -15.52 10.46 -16.56
N GLU A 953 -15.05 9.33 -17.06
CA GLU A 953 -15.15 8.07 -16.36
C GLU A 953 -14.13 8.05 -15.21
N GLU A 954 -13.30 7.01 -15.04
CA GLU A 954 -12.32 6.92 -13.96
C GLU A 954 -11.21 7.99 -14.04
N GLY A 955 -10.87 8.41 -15.25
CA GLY A 955 -9.85 9.42 -15.47
C GLY A 955 -9.53 9.67 -16.94
N ASP A 956 -8.77 10.71 -17.17
CA ASP A 956 -8.32 11.11 -18.53
C ASP A 956 -6.98 11.87 -18.45
N VAL A 957 -6.34 12.01 -19.60
CA VAL A 957 -5.21 12.90 -19.82
C VAL A 957 -5.55 13.84 -20.97
N LEU A 958 -5.56 15.15 -20.68
CA LEU A 958 -5.77 16.18 -21.68
C LEU A 958 -4.40 16.69 -22.18
N LEU A 959 -4.08 16.49 -23.44
CA LEU A 959 -2.90 17.06 -24.08
C LEU A 959 -3.20 18.50 -24.52
N LEU A 960 -2.31 19.44 -24.13
CA LEU A 960 -2.40 20.85 -24.46
C LEU A 960 -1.29 21.20 -25.48
N LYS A 961 -1.70 21.69 -26.66
CA LYS A 961 -0.77 22.16 -27.70
C LYS A 961 -0.83 23.64 -27.87
#